data_f2f59cfffc8348924a30a1b1e1d17ad6
#
_entry.id   f2f59cfffc8348924a30a1b1e1d17ad6
#
_cell.length_a   1.000
_cell.length_b   1.000
_cell.length_c   1.000
_cell.angle_alpha   90.00
_cell.angle_beta   90.00
_cell.angle_gamma   90.00
#
_symmetry.space_group_name_H-M   'P 1'
#
loop_
_entity.id
_entity.type
_entity.pdbx_description
1 polymer ?
#
loop_
_entity_poly.entity_id
_entity_poly.type
_entity_poly.pdbx_seq_one_letter_code
_entity_poly.pdbx_strand_id
1 'polypeptide(L)'
;MAQPAPQTPGSAKPPSQRSFWAWWLVTMVLLAIWNIFTFPHPTSQVTIPYSGMLAQIRSGNVTSVHVTGDDISGTFRRPFAPPSPAPSPGASPAPRPAGSPTPQVTYTDFDTTFPQAIGDAGLLPLLEQQHVTIDVSTTRTNVLVTLLITWGPMLLLIGAFVWMSARAGKSLGSQFGFGKAQAHRYVSDQAKVTFDDVAGADEAKSELQEEVDFLRHPEKYHEIGARIPKGVLLSGSPGTGKTLLARAVAGEAGVPFLSLNASEFVEMYVGVGASRVRDLFKQAKELAPAIVFIDELDAVGRRRGAGVGNTNDEREQTLNQLLGELDGFDPQANIIVLAATNRPDVLDPALLRPGRFDRQITVGLPDRNGRREILKIHVRALKIAPTVDFETVAGQTIGMSGADLANLCNEAALASVRHGRALVEPVDFDEALDRLRLGVAHPQLMDAEERRIVAYHESGHALVAWLTAGADPVHKITIVPHGQALGVTEQLPAIERHNLSRAYLLTRIAVMLGGRTAEEVMFGEITTGAESDLSEATSLARQMVTRWGMSDVGLAVFHAGEAQPFLGYELTQGHDYSEATAARVDASVQQLLNAAHQQVTALLTTSKSQLEALAEALLRDETLESLQLSTILGPSHSAIGKA
;
A
#
# COMPACT_ATOMS: atom_id res chain seq x y z
N MET A 1 29.35 -41.63 15.44
CA MET A 1 27.93 -41.76 15.79
C MET A 1 27.23 -40.45 15.39
N ALA A 2 26.51 -40.50 14.29
CA ALA A 2 25.81 -39.32 13.72
C ALA A 2 24.44 -39.19 14.39
N GLN A 3 24.10 -37.98 14.90
CA GLN A 3 22.76 -37.65 15.40
C GLN A 3 21.80 -37.47 14.23
N PRO A 4 20.56 -37.94 14.32
CA PRO A 4 19.54 -37.74 13.30
C PRO A 4 18.99 -36.30 13.36
N ALA A 5 18.74 -35.70 12.15
CA ALA A 5 18.18 -34.38 11.95
C ALA A 5 16.74 -34.28 12.46
N PRO A 6 16.28 -33.08 12.94
CA PRO A 6 14.93 -32.89 13.42
C PRO A 6 13.93 -32.93 12.26
N GLN A 7 12.86 -33.72 12.44
CA GLN A 7 11.75 -33.83 11.50
C GLN A 7 10.88 -32.55 11.57
N THR A 8 10.71 -31.91 10.44
CA THR A 8 9.73 -30.82 10.24
C THR A 8 8.30 -31.32 10.43
N PRO A 9 7.42 -30.60 11.14
CA PRO A 9 6.00 -30.95 11.25
C PRO A 9 5.34 -30.82 9.88
N GLY A 10 4.72 -31.92 9.44
CA GLY A 10 4.03 -32.02 8.16
C GLY A 10 2.92 -30.99 8.01
N SER A 11 2.97 -30.20 6.97
CA SER A 11 1.91 -29.31 6.52
C SER A 11 0.66 -30.14 6.17
N ALA A 12 -0.42 -29.95 6.92
CA ALA A 12 -1.73 -30.52 6.59
C ALA A 12 -2.18 -29.95 5.23
N LYS A 13 -2.27 -30.84 4.23
CA LYS A 13 -2.80 -30.48 2.91
C LYS A 13 -4.25 -30.00 3.04
N PRO A 14 -4.64 -28.90 2.37
CA PRO A 14 -6.03 -28.44 2.35
C PRO A 14 -6.93 -29.54 1.74
N PRO A 15 -8.18 -29.72 2.23
CA PRO A 15 -9.10 -30.71 1.67
C PRO A 15 -9.34 -30.40 0.20
N SER A 16 -9.05 -31.41 -0.65
CA SER A 16 -9.10 -31.27 -2.10
C SER A 16 -10.52 -30.86 -2.54
N GLN A 17 -10.65 -29.85 -3.41
CA GLN A 17 -11.90 -29.47 -4.10
C GLN A 17 -12.64 -30.67 -4.70
N ARG A 18 -11.95 -31.78 -4.97
CA ARG A 18 -12.51 -33.03 -5.46
C ARG A 18 -13.51 -33.69 -4.51
N SER A 19 -13.42 -33.50 -3.19
CA SER A 19 -14.37 -34.09 -2.24
C SER A 19 -15.72 -33.35 -2.24
N PHE A 20 -15.74 -32.05 -2.45
CA PHE A 20 -16.97 -31.25 -2.53
C PHE A 20 -17.79 -31.63 -3.77
N TRP A 21 -17.16 -31.71 -4.93
CA TRP A 21 -17.83 -32.11 -6.17
C TRP A 21 -18.31 -33.55 -6.16
N ALA A 22 -17.56 -34.46 -5.51
CA ALA A 22 -17.98 -35.86 -5.35
C ALA A 22 -19.28 -35.99 -4.50
N TRP A 23 -19.38 -35.26 -3.38
CA TRP A 23 -20.57 -35.21 -2.56
C TRP A 23 -21.77 -34.59 -3.29
N TRP A 24 -21.55 -33.53 -4.07
CA TRP A 24 -22.58 -32.90 -4.88
C TRP A 24 -23.13 -33.85 -5.94
N LEU A 25 -22.24 -34.61 -6.57
CA LEU A 25 -22.59 -35.61 -7.58
C LEU A 25 -23.41 -36.78 -6.97
N VAL A 26 -23.02 -37.25 -5.80
CA VAL A 26 -23.76 -38.29 -5.07
C VAL A 26 -25.16 -37.80 -4.68
N THR A 27 -25.29 -36.57 -4.23
CA THR A 27 -26.60 -36.00 -3.86
C THR A 27 -27.50 -35.81 -5.10
N MET A 28 -26.96 -35.37 -6.24
CA MET A 28 -27.70 -35.29 -7.50
C MET A 28 -28.14 -36.64 -8.03
N VAL A 29 -27.30 -37.68 -7.91
CA VAL A 29 -27.64 -39.03 -8.32
C VAL A 29 -28.75 -39.62 -7.43
N LEU A 30 -28.69 -39.40 -6.13
CA LEU A 30 -29.74 -39.81 -5.19
C LEU A 30 -31.06 -39.09 -5.46
N LEU A 31 -31.06 -37.81 -5.77
CA LEU A 31 -32.23 -37.03 -6.17
C LEU A 31 -32.78 -37.50 -7.53
N ALA A 32 -31.95 -37.87 -8.48
CA ALA A 32 -32.37 -38.42 -9.76
C ALA A 32 -33.03 -39.80 -9.59
N ILE A 33 -32.45 -40.68 -8.76
CA ILE A 33 -33.00 -41.99 -8.45
C ILE A 33 -34.37 -41.82 -7.72
N TRP A 34 -34.43 -40.88 -6.76
CA TRP A 34 -35.68 -40.55 -6.06
C TRP A 34 -36.76 -40.05 -7.01
N ASN A 35 -36.40 -39.20 -7.99
CA ASN A 35 -37.31 -38.69 -9.01
C ASN A 35 -37.88 -39.82 -9.88
N ILE A 36 -37.03 -40.78 -10.28
CA ILE A 36 -37.46 -41.95 -11.07
C ILE A 36 -38.44 -42.85 -10.31
N PHE A 37 -38.27 -43.01 -8.99
CA PHE A 37 -39.14 -43.87 -8.17
C PHE A 37 -40.42 -43.17 -7.73
N THR A 38 -40.50 -41.85 -7.67
CA THR A 38 -41.63 -41.13 -7.11
C THR A 38 -42.63 -40.64 -8.16
N PHE A 39 -42.17 -40.40 -9.39
CA PHE A 39 -43.06 -39.96 -10.46
C PHE A 39 -43.33 -41.12 -11.43
N PRO A 40 -44.64 -41.53 -11.59
CA PRO A 40 -45.02 -42.58 -12.53
C PRO A 40 -44.68 -42.13 -13.95
N HIS A 41 -44.07 -43.03 -14.73
CA HIS A 41 -43.79 -42.78 -16.15
C HIS A 41 -45.10 -42.64 -16.91
N PRO A 42 -45.22 -41.77 -17.92
CA PRO A 42 -46.39 -41.64 -18.75
C PRO A 42 -46.56 -42.94 -19.55
N THR A 43 -47.58 -43.73 -19.17
CA THR A 43 -48.08 -44.80 -20.03
C THR A 43 -48.72 -44.16 -21.29
N SER A 44 -48.70 -44.84 -22.39
CA SER A 44 -49.27 -44.36 -23.68
C SER A 44 -50.79 -44.42 -23.66
N GLN A 45 -51.41 -43.64 -22.80
CA GLN A 45 -52.87 -43.49 -22.64
C GLN A 45 -53.32 -42.24 -23.41
N VAL A 46 -54.48 -42.25 -24.00
CA VAL A 46 -55.10 -41.09 -24.64
C VAL A 46 -56.22 -40.55 -23.76
N THR A 47 -56.15 -39.27 -23.42
CA THR A 47 -57.26 -38.61 -22.72
C THR A 47 -58.36 -38.28 -23.72
N ILE A 48 -59.53 -38.85 -23.53
CA ILE A 48 -60.72 -38.61 -24.39
C ILE A 48 -61.82 -37.89 -23.56
N PRO A 49 -62.60 -37.02 -24.21
CA PRO A 49 -63.76 -36.43 -23.55
C PRO A 49 -64.74 -37.52 -23.11
N TYR A 50 -65.43 -37.32 -21.98
CA TYR A 50 -66.44 -38.25 -21.42
C TYR A 50 -67.45 -38.68 -22.48
N SER A 51 -67.98 -37.78 -23.32
CA SER A 51 -68.87 -38.09 -24.43
C SER A 51 -68.24 -39.02 -25.48
N GLY A 52 -66.94 -38.90 -25.67
CA GLY A 52 -66.18 -39.80 -26.57
C GLY A 52 -66.07 -41.21 -26.01
N MET A 53 -65.83 -41.33 -24.68
CA MET A 53 -65.90 -42.64 -23.98
C MET A 53 -67.27 -43.31 -24.12
N LEU A 54 -68.34 -42.58 -23.88
CA LEU A 54 -69.69 -43.08 -24.07
C LEU A 54 -70.00 -43.58 -25.48
N ALA A 55 -69.48 -42.87 -26.49
CA ALA A 55 -69.60 -43.29 -27.91
C ALA A 55 -68.86 -44.60 -28.18
N GLN A 56 -67.62 -44.75 -27.60
CA GLN A 56 -66.86 -46.00 -27.73
C GLN A 56 -67.49 -47.17 -26.98
N ILE A 57 -68.12 -46.96 -25.83
CA ILE A 57 -68.87 -47.99 -25.09
C ILE A 57 -70.11 -48.44 -25.91
N ARG A 58 -70.87 -47.48 -26.47
CA ARG A 58 -72.05 -47.80 -27.33
C ARG A 58 -71.65 -48.54 -28.61
N SER A 59 -70.49 -48.31 -29.14
CA SER A 59 -69.97 -49.04 -30.29
C SER A 59 -69.40 -50.44 -29.94
N GLY A 60 -69.33 -50.79 -28.67
CA GLY A 60 -68.79 -52.06 -28.19
C GLY A 60 -67.27 -52.16 -28.24
N ASN A 61 -66.59 -51.02 -28.30
CA ASN A 61 -65.09 -50.93 -28.48
C ASN A 61 -64.36 -50.82 -27.11
N VAL A 62 -65.01 -50.95 -25.97
CA VAL A 62 -64.38 -50.93 -24.66
C VAL A 62 -64.42 -52.34 -24.04
N THR A 63 -63.29 -52.81 -23.51
CA THR A 63 -63.15 -54.12 -22.89
C THR A 63 -63.28 -54.05 -21.35
N SER A 64 -62.59 -53.08 -20.74
CA SER A 64 -62.65 -52.92 -19.29
C SER A 64 -62.59 -51.44 -18.93
N VAL A 65 -63.18 -51.10 -17.80
CA VAL A 65 -63.16 -49.76 -17.23
C VAL A 65 -62.78 -49.90 -15.76
N HIS A 66 -61.79 -49.11 -15.37
CA HIS A 66 -61.30 -49.00 -14.02
C HIS A 66 -61.66 -47.63 -13.48
N VAL A 67 -62.40 -47.55 -12.37
CA VAL A 67 -62.82 -46.28 -11.79
C VAL A 67 -62.09 -46.05 -10.45
N THR A 68 -61.34 -44.94 -10.43
CA THR A 68 -60.57 -44.51 -9.23
C THR A 68 -60.99 -43.12 -8.81
N GLY A 69 -61.93 -42.98 -7.89
CA GLY A 69 -62.49 -41.66 -7.57
C GLY A 69 -63.25 -41.06 -8.75
N ASP A 70 -62.76 -39.91 -9.29
CA ASP A 70 -63.33 -39.20 -10.42
C ASP A 70 -62.73 -39.58 -11.75
N ASP A 71 -61.62 -40.30 -11.71
CA ASP A 71 -60.88 -40.70 -12.93
C ASP A 71 -61.35 -42.10 -13.37
N ILE A 72 -61.68 -42.18 -14.67
CA ILE A 72 -62.08 -43.39 -15.35
C ILE A 72 -61.05 -43.73 -16.38
N SER A 73 -60.28 -44.78 -16.18
CA SER A 73 -59.40 -45.35 -17.18
C SER A 73 -59.95 -46.63 -17.77
N GLY A 74 -59.59 -46.94 -19.00
CA GLY A 74 -60.10 -48.17 -19.61
C GLY A 74 -59.27 -48.58 -20.86
N THR A 75 -59.54 -49.83 -21.32
CA THR A 75 -58.87 -50.41 -22.44
C THR A 75 -59.83 -50.57 -23.63
N PHE A 76 -59.37 -50.20 -24.83
CA PHE A 76 -60.13 -50.43 -26.06
C PHE A 76 -59.96 -51.87 -26.57
N ARG A 77 -61.02 -52.43 -27.14
CA ARG A 77 -60.95 -53.71 -27.80
C ARG A 77 -60.24 -53.67 -29.14
N ARG A 78 -60.35 -52.56 -29.84
CA ARG A 78 -59.56 -52.23 -31.07
C ARG A 78 -58.88 -50.90 -30.88
N PRO A 79 -57.58 -50.75 -31.29
CA PRO A 79 -56.87 -49.50 -31.12
C PRO A 79 -57.64 -48.30 -31.67
N PHE A 80 -57.77 -47.26 -30.89
CA PHE A 80 -58.47 -46.03 -31.22
C PHE A 80 -57.51 -44.97 -31.69
N ALA A 81 -57.80 -44.33 -32.82
CA ALA A 81 -57.09 -43.16 -33.33
C ALA A 81 -57.98 -41.93 -33.13
N PRO A 82 -57.60 -41.00 -32.28
CA PRO A 82 -58.36 -39.76 -32.09
C PRO A 82 -58.40 -38.95 -33.40
N PRO A 83 -59.54 -38.29 -33.72
CA PRO A 83 -59.60 -37.42 -34.90
C PRO A 83 -58.56 -36.31 -34.77
N SER A 84 -57.78 -36.08 -35.83
CA SER A 84 -56.80 -34.98 -35.88
C SER A 84 -57.49 -33.64 -35.59
N PRO A 85 -56.94 -32.81 -34.72
CA PRO A 85 -57.47 -31.48 -34.49
C PRO A 85 -57.51 -30.66 -35.79
N ALA A 86 -58.65 -30.02 -36.07
CA ALA A 86 -58.82 -29.15 -37.19
C ALA A 86 -57.78 -28.01 -37.14
N PRO A 87 -57.17 -27.59 -38.25
CA PRO A 87 -56.18 -26.52 -38.22
C PRO A 87 -56.82 -25.20 -37.78
N SER A 88 -56.20 -24.55 -36.83
CA SER A 88 -56.60 -23.24 -36.33
C SER A 88 -56.59 -22.21 -37.46
N PRO A 89 -57.60 -21.35 -37.63
CA PRO A 89 -57.63 -20.34 -38.66
C PRO A 89 -56.56 -19.30 -38.39
N GLY A 90 -55.50 -19.28 -39.23
CA GLY A 90 -54.47 -18.24 -39.18
C GLY A 90 -53.04 -18.66 -39.49
N ALA A 91 -52.72 -19.91 -39.69
CA ALA A 91 -51.35 -20.33 -40.06
C ALA A 91 -51.24 -20.62 -41.55
N SER A 92 -50.48 -19.85 -42.30
CA SER A 92 -50.11 -20.10 -43.68
C SER A 92 -49.32 -21.42 -43.77
N PRO A 93 -49.67 -22.33 -44.70
CA PRO A 93 -48.97 -23.62 -44.85
C PRO A 93 -47.61 -23.42 -45.54
N ALA A 94 -46.54 -23.83 -44.87
CA ALA A 94 -45.25 -24.03 -45.52
C ALA A 94 -45.35 -25.26 -46.49
N PRO A 95 -44.73 -25.23 -47.67
CA PRO A 95 -44.81 -26.32 -48.65
C PRO A 95 -44.07 -27.56 -48.15
N ARG A 96 -44.83 -28.67 -47.97
CA ARG A 96 -44.29 -30.01 -47.71
C ARG A 96 -44.18 -30.79 -49.01
N PRO A 97 -43.13 -31.59 -49.21
CA PRO A 97 -43.03 -32.50 -50.34
C PRO A 97 -44.08 -33.62 -50.20
N ALA A 98 -44.75 -33.87 -51.27
CA ALA A 98 -45.77 -34.92 -51.43
C ALA A 98 -45.16 -36.34 -51.31
N GLY A 99 -45.64 -37.16 -50.39
CA GLY A 99 -45.38 -38.57 -50.46
C GLY A 99 -45.01 -39.38 -49.21
N SER A 100 -45.35 -38.93 -47.99
CA SER A 100 -45.19 -39.83 -46.83
C SER A 100 -46.50 -39.93 -46.04
N PRO A 101 -47.07 -41.11 -45.83
CA PRO A 101 -48.21 -41.27 -44.93
C PRO A 101 -47.78 -40.96 -43.48
N THR A 102 -48.49 -40.05 -42.84
CA THR A 102 -48.30 -39.76 -41.41
C THR A 102 -48.69 -41.00 -40.61
N PRO A 103 -47.84 -41.56 -39.73
CA PRO A 103 -48.24 -42.66 -38.88
C PRO A 103 -49.34 -42.16 -37.94
N GLN A 104 -50.55 -42.65 -38.07
CA GLN A 104 -51.59 -42.44 -37.09
C GLN A 104 -51.21 -43.19 -35.82
N VAL A 105 -50.95 -42.45 -34.71
CA VAL A 105 -50.74 -43.07 -33.40
C VAL A 105 -52.03 -43.63 -32.93
N THR A 106 -52.09 -44.93 -32.73
CA THR A 106 -53.26 -45.65 -32.21
C THR A 106 -53.02 -45.97 -30.72
N TYR A 107 -54.03 -45.77 -29.91
CA TYR A 107 -53.96 -46.00 -28.48
C TYR A 107 -54.81 -47.20 -28.10
N THR A 108 -54.31 -48.01 -27.13
CA THR A 108 -55.01 -49.15 -26.57
C THR A 108 -55.72 -48.80 -25.27
N ASP A 109 -55.25 -47.77 -24.59
CA ASP A 109 -55.77 -47.36 -23.29
C ASP A 109 -56.23 -45.91 -23.35
N PHE A 110 -57.25 -45.60 -22.57
CA PHE A 110 -57.81 -44.26 -22.47
C PHE A 110 -57.95 -43.81 -21.00
N ASP A 111 -57.96 -42.52 -20.82
CA ASP A 111 -58.29 -41.88 -19.56
C ASP A 111 -59.34 -40.79 -19.78
N THR A 112 -60.30 -40.67 -18.86
CA THR A 112 -61.35 -39.65 -18.87
C THR A 112 -61.83 -39.37 -17.48
N THR A 113 -62.35 -38.16 -17.25
CA THR A 113 -62.85 -37.77 -15.91
C THR A 113 -64.39 -37.84 -15.84
N PHE A 114 -64.92 -38.44 -14.83
CA PHE A 114 -66.37 -38.53 -14.58
C PHE A 114 -66.93 -37.16 -14.15
N PRO A 115 -67.99 -36.65 -14.81
CA PRO A 115 -68.55 -35.33 -14.48
C PRO A 115 -69.50 -35.45 -13.26
N GLN A 116 -68.91 -35.44 -12.05
CA GLN A 116 -69.69 -35.55 -10.78
C GLN A 116 -70.78 -34.51 -10.65
N ALA A 117 -70.58 -33.28 -11.15
CA ALA A 117 -71.55 -32.19 -11.02
C ALA A 117 -72.88 -32.46 -11.78
N ILE A 118 -72.86 -33.32 -12.78
CA ILE A 118 -74.05 -33.61 -13.63
C ILE A 118 -74.62 -34.98 -13.26
N GLY A 119 -73.77 -35.92 -12.84
CA GLY A 119 -74.15 -37.31 -12.61
C GLY A 119 -74.66 -38.01 -13.87
N ASP A 120 -74.28 -39.24 -14.08
CA ASP A 120 -74.84 -40.02 -15.21
C ASP A 120 -75.34 -41.38 -14.66
N ALA A 121 -76.63 -41.43 -14.36
CA ALA A 121 -77.28 -42.64 -13.92
C ALA A 121 -77.38 -43.73 -15.02
N GLY A 122 -77.10 -43.36 -16.28
CA GLY A 122 -77.16 -44.29 -17.41
C GLY A 122 -75.86 -45.01 -17.70
N LEU A 123 -74.72 -44.57 -17.09
CA LEU A 123 -73.43 -45.16 -17.36
C LEU A 123 -73.33 -46.64 -16.95
N LEU A 124 -73.75 -46.94 -15.75
CA LEU A 124 -73.68 -48.31 -15.23
C LEU A 124 -74.53 -49.30 -16.03
N PRO A 125 -75.84 -49.02 -16.34
CA PRO A 125 -76.65 -49.88 -17.22
C PRO A 125 -76.01 -50.02 -18.65
N LEU A 126 -75.40 -49.01 -19.16
CA LEU A 126 -74.74 -49.02 -20.50
C LEU A 126 -73.51 -49.94 -20.50
N LEU A 127 -72.69 -49.90 -19.44
CA LEU A 127 -71.51 -50.76 -19.27
C LEU A 127 -71.92 -52.24 -19.12
N GLU A 128 -72.95 -52.51 -18.35
CA GLU A 128 -73.52 -53.87 -18.15
C GLU A 128 -74.10 -54.41 -19.47
N GLN A 129 -74.88 -53.63 -20.20
CA GLN A 129 -75.47 -54.01 -21.48
C GLN A 129 -74.43 -54.38 -22.55
N GLN A 130 -73.25 -53.74 -22.49
CA GLN A 130 -72.15 -53.99 -23.40
C GLN A 130 -71.11 -55.00 -22.87
N HIS A 131 -71.40 -55.64 -21.73
CA HIS A 131 -70.51 -56.62 -21.11
C HIS A 131 -69.07 -56.11 -20.85
N VAL A 132 -68.96 -54.88 -20.40
CA VAL A 132 -67.64 -54.24 -20.09
C VAL A 132 -67.32 -54.63 -18.63
N THR A 133 -66.09 -55.09 -18.39
CA THR A 133 -65.62 -55.41 -17.05
C THR A 133 -65.41 -54.10 -16.26
N ILE A 134 -66.06 -54.01 -15.10
CA ILE A 134 -65.98 -52.82 -14.25
C ILE A 134 -65.14 -53.17 -13.03
N ASP A 135 -64.07 -52.46 -12.76
CA ASP A 135 -63.25 -52.56 -11.56
C ASP A 135 -63.26 -51.21 -10.83
N VAL A 136 -63.53 -51.22 -9.54
CA VAL A 136 -63.59 -49.98 -8.73
C VAL A 136 -62.62 -50.08 -7.57
N SER A 137 -61.65 -49.16 -7.55
CA SER A 137 -60.69 -49.06 -6.47
C SER A 137 -60.92 -47.81 -5.63
N THR A 138 -60.81 -47.90 -4.34
CA THR A 138 -60.82 -46.76 -3.42
C THR A 138 -59.38 -46.40 -3.03
N THR A 139 -58.97 -45.22 -3.32
CA THR A 139 -57.63 -44.69 -2.91
C THR A 139 -57.65 -44.46 -1.39
N ARG A 140 -57.20 -45.41 -0.60
CA ARG A 140 -56.81 -45.15 0.79
C ARG A 140 -55.37 -44.65 0.81
N THR A 141 -55.17 -43.35 0.62
CA THR A 141 -53.89 -42.74 0.84
C THR A 141 -53.54 -42.69 2.31
N ASN A 142 -52.48 -43.39 2.68
CA ASN A 142 -52.01 -43.37 4.06
C ASN A 142 -51.27 -42.01 4.24
N VAL A 143 -51.98 -41.02 4.82
CA VAL A 143 -51.54 -39.62 4.97
C VAL A 143 -50.13 -39.54 5.57
N LEU A 144 -49.79 -40.42 6.53
CA LEU A 144 -48.47 -40.49 7.14
C LEU A 144 -47.36 -40.86 6.14
N VAL A 145 -47.64 -41.84 5.25
CA VAL A 145 -46.67 -42.27 4.23
C VAL A 145 -46.47 -41.17 3.17
N THR A 146 -47.56 -40.53 2.73
CA THR A 146 -47.50 -39.42 1.80
C THR A 146 -46.73 -38.23 2.37
N LEU A 147 -46.95 -37.90 3.65
CA LEU A 147 -46.26 -36.82 4.35
C LEU A 147 -44.76 -37.11 4.50
N LEU A 148 -44.40 -38.37 4.78
CA LEU A 148 -43.01 -38.80 4.94
C LEU A 148 -42.28 -38.84 3.58
N ILE A 149 -42.98 -39.24 2.51
CA ILE A 149 -42.42 -39.22 1.15
C ILE A 149 -42.24 -37.80 0.64
N THR A 150 -43.18 -36.88 0.93
CA THR A 150 -43.12 -35.50 0.43
C THR A 150 -42.11 -34.63 1.22
N TRP A 151 -42.11 -34.76 2.56
CA TRP A 151 -41.30 -33.91 3.44
C TRP A 151 -39.98 -34.55 3.92
N GLY A 152 -39.86 -35.88 3.85
CA GLY A 152 -38.70 -36.63 4.29
C GLY A 152 -37.38 -36.15 3.69
N PRO A 153 -37.27 -35.96 2.36
CA PRO A 153 -36.06 -35.46 1.72
C PRO A 153 -35.67 -34.05 2.15
N MET A 154 -36.70 -33.20 2.34
CA MET A 154 -36.48 -31.82 2.79
C MET A 154 -35.96 -31.76 4.24
N LEU A 155 -36.50 -32.58 5.12
CA LEU A 155 -36.04 -32.70 6.51
C LEU A 155 -34.64 -33.29 6.59
N LEU A 156 -34.28 -34.25 5.73
CA LEU A 156 -32.93 -34.78 5.61
C LEU A 156 -31.95 -33.72 5.11
N LEU A 157 -32.33 -32.91 4.13
CA LEU A 157 -31.49 -31.81 3.65
C LEU A 157 -31.30 -30.73 4.71
N ILE A 158 -32.35 -30.36 5.44
CA ILE A 158 -32.24 -29.40 6.56
C ILE A 158 -31.37 -29.98 7.67
N GLY A 159 -31.53 -31.24 8.04
CA GLY A 159 -30.69 -31.93 9.03
C GLY A 159 -29.21 -31.98 8.61
N ALA A 160 -28.96 -32.32 7.36
CA ALA A 160 -27.62 -32.33 6.79
C ALA A 160 -26.99 -30.90 6.74
N PHE A 161 -27.78 -29.89 6.39
CA PHE A 161 -27.36 -28.49 6.41
C PHE A 161 -27.04 -28.00 7.83
N VAL A 162 -27.89 -28.28 8.80
CA VAL A 162 -27.65 -27.94 10.22
C VAL A 162 -26.42 -28.67 10.76
N TRP A 163 -26.27 -29.96 10.46
CA TRP A 163 -25.10 -30.74 10.87
C TRP A 163 -23.83 -30.23 10.22
N MET A 164 -23.88 -29.89 8.92
CA MET A 164 -22.74 -29.31 8.19
C MET A 164 -22.43 -27.90 8.69
N SER A 165 -23.42 -27.05 8.97
CA SER A 165 -23.25 -25.74 9.57
C SER A 165 -22.65 -25.80 10.98
N ALA A 166 -23.09 -26.76 11.81
CA ALA A 166 -22.55 -26.99 13.15
C ALA A 166 -21.08 -27.49 13.11
N ARG A 167 -20.74 -28.27 12.08
CA ARG A 167 -19.37 -28.77 11.89
C ARG A 167 -18.47 -27.71 11.21
N ALA A 168 -19.02 -26.93 10.27
CA ALA A 168 -18.34 -25.79 9.63
C ALA A 168 -18.11 -24.64 10.61
N GLY A 169 -19.04 -24.40 11.54
CA GLY A 169 -18.89 -23.37 12.58
C GLY A 169 -17.68 -23.54 13.50
N LYS A 170 -17.19 -24.76 13.68
CA LYS A 170 -15.95 -25.05 14.43
C LYS A 170 -14.68 -24.84 13.59
N SER A 171 -14.73 -24.91 12.26
CA SER A 171 -13.58 -24.71 11.38
C SER A 171 -13.56 -23.33 10.69
N LEU A 172 -14.74 -22.71 10.46
CA LEU A 172 -14.80 -21.35 9.90
C LEU A 172 -14.40 -20.27 10.92
N GLY A 173 -14.63 -20.49 12.21
CA GLY A 173 -14.22 -19.55 13.26
C GLY A 173 -12.71 -19.35 13.38
N SER A 174 -11.89 -20.25 12.82
CA SER A 174 -10.42 -20.12 12.80
C SER A 174 -9.88 -19.65 11.45
N GLN A 175 -10.64 -19.72 10.37
CA GLN A 175 -10.20 -19.33 9.02
C GLN A 175 -10.62 -17.90 8.63
N PHE A 176 -11.67 -17.35 9.23
CA PHE A 176 -12.04 -15.94 9.12
C PHE A 176 -11.68 -15.21 10.42
N GLY A 177 -10.40 -15.15 10.71
CA GLY A 177 -9.84 -14.28 11.75
C GLY A 177 -9.85 -12.81 11.33
N PHE A 178 -10.99 -12.31 10.83
CA PHE A 178 -11.19 -10.89 10.59
C PHE A 178 -11.11 -10.19 11.96
N GLY A 179 -10.03 -9.39 12.13
CA GLY A 179 -9.87 -8.53 13.30
C GLY A 179 -8.82 -8.97 14.33
N LYS A 180 -8.11 -10.10 14.16
CA LYS A 180 -6.94 -10.38 15.02
C LYS A 180 -5.73 -9.61 14.50
N ALA A 181 -5.23 -8.71 15.32
CA ALA A 181 -3.95 -8.06 15.08
C ALA A 181 -2.85 -9.15 15.06
N GLN A 182 -2.20 -9.34 13.93
CA GLN A 182 -0.93 -10.08 13.87
C GLN A 182 0.20 -9.11 14.25
N ALA A 183 0.19 -8.64 15.51
CA ALA A 183 1.32 -7.86 15.99
C ALA A 183 2.58 -8.73 15.89
N HIS A 184 3.61 -8.22 15.22
CA HIS A 184 4.91 -8.87 15.19
C HIS A 184 5.48 -8.87 16.61
N ARG A 185 5.34 -10.01 17.28
CA ARG A 185 5.92 -10.23 18.60
C ARG A 185 7.39 -10.53 18.44
N TYR A 186 8.23 -9.57 18.74
CA TYR A 186 9.64 -9.83 18.95
C TYR A 186 9.81 -10.47 20.33
N VAL A 187 9.83 -11.80 20.34
CA VAL A 187 10.18 -12.57 21.55
C VAL A 187 11.68 -12.44 21.77
N SER A 188 12.08 -12.40 23.02
CA SER A 188 13.42 -12.17 23.59
C SER A 188 14.59 -13.01 23.03
N ASP A 189 14.39 -13.86 22.01
CA ASP A 189 15.40 -14.78 21.46
C ASP A 189 16.04 -14.29 20.13
N GLN A 190 15.56 -13.18 19.56
CA GLN A 190 16.28 -12.51 18.47
C GLN A 190 17.27 -11.52 19.07
N ALA A 191 18.45 -11.37 18.44
CA ALA A 191 19.55 -10.52 18.89
C ALA A 191 19.03 -9.21 19.47
N LYS A 192 19.24 -9.00 20.78
CA LYS A 192 18.73 -7.82 21.50
C LYS A 192 19.40 -6.58 20.94
N VAL A 193 18.66 -5.77 20.21
CA VAL A 193 19.08 -4.42 19.83
C VAL A 193 19.10 -3.58 21.09
N THR A 194 20.23 -2.95 21.40
CA THR A 194 20.42 -2.06 22.56
C THR A 194 20.80 -0.66 22.11
N PHE A 195 20.96 0.26 23.03
CA PHE A 195 21.43 1.62 22.71
C PHE A 195 22.85 1.66 22.11
N ASP A 196 23.64 0.60 22.25
CA ASP A 196 24.95 0.46 21.60
C ASP A 196 24.86 0.23 20.09
N ASP A 197 23.71 -0.22 19.61
CA ASP A 197 23.43 -0.43 18.18
C ASP A 197 22.80 0.80 17.52
N VAL A 198 22.50 1.84 18.29
CA VAL A 198 21.96 3.11 17.82
C VAL A 198 23.02 4.18 17.99
N ALA A 199 23.40 4.87 16.92
CA ALA A 199 24.33 6.00 16.98
C ALA A 199 23.68 7.29 16.43
N GLY A 200 24.22 8.43 16.78
CA GLY A 200 23.81 9.73 16.24
C GLY A 200 22.44 10.23 16.69
N ALA A 201 21.93 9.71 17.81
CA ALA A 201 20.65 10.13 18.40
C ALA A 201 20.79 10.29 19.94
N ASP A 202 21.89 10.89 20.41
CA ASP A 202 22.26 10.89 21.83
C ASP A 202 21.26 11.66 22.70
N GLU A 203 20.70 12.76 22.20
CA GLU A 203 19.62 13.50 22.88
C GLU A 203 18.37 12.62 23.06
N ALA A 204 17.92 11.98 21.99
CA ALA A 204 16.75 11.10 22.03
C ALA A 204 16.99 9.87 22.94
N LYS A 205 18.20 9.31 22.94
CA LYS A 205 18.57 8.23 23.88
C LYS A 205 18.52 8.69 25.32
N SER A 206 19.06 9.87 25.63
CA SER A 206 19.07 10.45 26.96
C SER A 206 17.65 10.67 27.49
N GLU A 207 16.73 11.16 26.64
CA GLU A 207 15.33 11.34 27.01
C GLU A 207 14.62 10.00 27.27
N LEU A 208 14.92 8.98 26.45
CA LEU A 208 14.30 7.66 26.56
C LEU A 208 14.89 6.80 27.69
N GLN A 209 16.02 7.21 28.26
CA GLN A 209 16.65 6.50 29.37
C GLN A 209 15.75 6.49 30.63
N GLU A 210 14.92 7.52 30.81
CA GLU A 210 13.95 7.56 31.91
C GLU A 210 12.87 6.48 31.74
N GLU A 211 12.38 6.24 30.53
CA GLU A 211 11.41 5.20 30.24
C GLU A 211 12.00 3.79 30.45
N VAL A 212 13.28 3.62 30.11
CA VAL A 212 14.01 2.38 30.40
C VAL A 212 14.15 2.15 31.90
N ASP A 213 14.56 3.17 32.68
CA ASP A 213 14.70 3.05 34.15
C ASP A 213 13.35 2.74 34.80
N PHE A 214 12.28 3.39 34.34
CA PHE A 214 10.93 3.08 34.82
C PHE A 214 10.52 1.62 34.54
N LEU A 215 10.70 1.13 33.31
CA LEU A 215 10.32 -0.24 33.00
C LEU A 215 11.14 -1.27 33.79
N ARG A 216 12.38 -0.92 34.15
CA ARG A 216 13.25 -1.75 35.00
C ARG A 216 12.89 -1.69 36.48
N HIS A 217 12.52 -0.50 36.98
CA HIS A 217 12.34 -0.21 38.40
C HIS A 217 11.03 0.56 38.65
N PRO A 218 9.85 0.05 38.30
CA PRO A 218 8.58 0.77 38.42
C PRO A 218 8.23 1.15 39.86
N GLU A 219 8.61 0.31 40.83
CA GLU A 219 8.32 0.53 42.26
C GLU A 219 8.91 1.85 42.77
N LYS A 220 10.13 2.20 42.37
CA LYS A 220 10.81 3.44 42.74
C LYS A 220 10.02 4.71 42.37
N TYR A 221 9.34 4.69 41.25
CA TYR A 221 8.54 5.82 40.76
C TYR A 221 7.17 5.87 41.43
N HIS A 222 6.57 4.69 41.68
CA HIS A 222 5.28 4.59 42.39
C HIS A 222 5.37 5.04 43.84
N GLU A 223 6.46 4.72 44.55
CA GLU A 223 6.67 5.14 45.93
C GLU A 223 6.71 6.66 46.12
N ILE A 224 7.28 7.39 45.13
CA ILE A 224 7.37 8.86 45.15
C ILE A 224 6.07 9.50 44.64
N GLY A 225 5.19 8.72 43.98
CA GLY A 225 3.96 9.22 43.38
C GLY A 225 4.19 9.90 42.01
N ALA A 226 5.33 9.64 41.36
CA ALA A 226 5.62 10.15 40.03
C ALA A 226 4.69 9.52 38.99
N ARG A 227 4.17 10.35 38.09
CA ARG A 227 3.37 9.91 36.97
C ARG A 227 4.25 9.87 35.72
N ILE A 228 4.38 8.70 35.13
CA ILE A 228 5.18 8.51 33.94
C ILE A 228 4.31 8.75 32.69
N PRO A 229 4.91 9.29 31.61
CA PRO A 229 4.20 9.46 30.37
C PRO A 229 3.71 8.10 29.85
N LYS A 230 2.42 8.02 29.51
CA LYS A 230 1.81 6.80 28.95
C LYS A 230 2.26 6.55 27.53
N GLY A 231 2.56 7.62 26.82
CA GLY A 231 2.95 7.57 25.42
C GLY A 231 4.04 8.56 25.05
N VAL A 232 4.99 8.10 24.23
CA VAL A 232 6.05 8.90 23.66
C VAL A 232 5.93 8.89 22.15
N LEU A 233 5.92 10.07 21.54
CA LEU A 233 5.91 10.25 20.09
C LEU A 233 7.32 10.53 19.58
N LEU A 234 7.85 9.63 18.75
CA LEU A 234 9.09 9.82 18.01
C LEU A 234 8.79 10.51 16.68
N SER A 235 9.25 11.72 16.51
CA SER A 235 9.10 12.51 15.28
C SER A 235 10.44 12.71 14.58
N GLY A 236 10.46 12.89 13.26
CA GLY A 236 11.68 13.19 12.52
C GLY A 236 11.65 12.71 11.08
N SER A 237 12.67 13.05 10.32
CA SER A 237 12.79 12.68 8.89
C SER A 237 12.80 11.16 8.69
N PRO A 238 12.40 10.65 7.50
CA PRO A 238 12.52 9.23 7.19
C PRO A 238 13.98 8.76 7.32
N GLY A 239 14.18 7.52 7.74
CA GLY A 239 15.53 6.92 7.82
C GLY A 239 16.39 7.37 9.02
N THR A 240 15.89 8.19 9.95
CA THR A 240 16.64 8.63 11.16
C THR A 240 16.73 7.56 12.25
N GLY A 241 16.13 6.38 12.06
CA GLY A 241 16.27 5.26 13.01
C GLY A 241 15.21 5.21 14.11
N LYS A 242 14.05 5.89 13.97
CA LYS A 242 12.95 5.90 14.98
C LYS A 242 12.50 4.50 15.39
N THR A 243 12.26 3.62 14.44
CA THR A 243 11.88 2.21 14.68
C THR A 243 13.00 1.43 15.37
N LEU A 244 14.26 1.67 14.99
CA LEU A 244 15.43 1.05 15.62
C LEU A 244 15.57 1.52 17.06
N LEU A 245 15.40 2.81 17.32
CA LEU A 245 15.46 3.41 18.66
C LEU A 245 14.37 2.82 19.57
N ALA A 246 13.13 2.67 19.09
CA ALA A 246 12.05 2.05 19.84
C ALA A 246 12.36 0.58 20.21
N ARG A 247 12.97 -0.19 19.31
CA ARG A 247 13.47 -1.55 19.61
C ARG A 247 14.59 -1.54 20.63
N ALA A 248 15.49 -0.58 20.52
CA ALA A 248 16.60 -0.45 21.47
C ALA A 248 16.12 -0.16 22.89
N VAL A 249 15.09 0.68 23.07
CA VAL A 249 14.45 0.91 24.37
C VAL A 249 13.93 -0.39 24.97
N ALA A 250 13.24 -1.21 24.17
CA ALA A 250 12.71 -2.49 24.65
C ALA A 250 13.83 -3.50 25.00
N GLY A 251 14.86 -3.57 24.15
CA GLY A 251 16.02 -4.42 24.40
C GLY A 251 16.82 -3.99 25.61
N GLU A 252 16.98 -2.69 25.82
CA GLU A 252 17.64 -2.10 26.97
C GLU A 252 16.83 -2.34 28.26
N ALA A 253 15.51 -2.14 28.21
CA ALA A 253 14.62 -2.43 29.34
C ALA A 253 14.44 -3.94 29.60
N GLY A 254 14.70 -4.79 28.63
CA GLY A 254 14.52 -6.25 28.73
C GLY A 254 13.05 -6.69 28.73
N VAL A 255 12.16 -5.90 28.14
CA VAL A 255 10.71 -6.14 28.12
C VAL A 255 10.22 -6.57 26.73
N PRO A 256 9.07 -7.26 26.62
CA PRO A 256 8.43 -7.59 25.35
C PRO A 256 8.15 -6.36 24.50
N PHE A 257 8.39 -6.48 23.19
CA PHE A 257 8.14 -5.46 22.20
C PHE A 257 7.06 -5.93 21.21
N LEU A 258 5.93 -5.22 21.19
CA LEU A 258 4.81 -5.45 20.30
C LEU A 258 4.80 -4.35 19.24
N SER A 259 5.13 -4.67 18.00
CA SER A 259 5.19 -3.70 16.89
C SER A 259 4.08 -3.92 15.88
N LEU A 260 3.49 -2.81 15.44
CA LEU A 260 2.49 -2.80 14.37
C LEU A 260 2.61 -1.50 13.57
N ASN A 261 2.40 -1.59 12.26
CA ASN A 261 2.34 -0.40 11.40
C ASN A 261 0.90 0.16 11.41
N ALA A 262 0.74 1.47 11.61
CA ALA A 262 -0.59 2.10 11.64
C ALA A 262 -1.37 1.94 10.32
N SER A 263 -0.69 1.75 9.20
CA SER A 263 -1.33 1.42 7.92
C SER A 263 -2.11 0.11 7.96
N GLU A 264 -1.72 -0.85 8.80
CA GLU A 264 -2.42 -2.13 8.98
C GLU A 264 -3.78 -1.99 9.68
N PHE A 265 -4.04 -0.84 10.30
CA PHE A 265 -5.34 -0.53 10.88
C PHE A 265 -6.33 -0.01 9.84
N VAL A 266 -5.86 0.44 8.66
CA VAL A 266 -6.71 0.99 7.59
C VAL A 266 -7.16 -0.16 6.69
N GLU A 267 -8.39 -0.58 6.86
CA GLU A 267 -9.02 -1.66 6.07
C GLU A 267 -10.25 -1.12 5.34
N MET A 268 -10.71 -1.86 4.33
CA MET A 268 -11.91 -1.49 3.56
C MET A 268 -13.22 -1.75 4.33
N TYR A 269 -13.15 -2.55 5.41
CA TYR A 269 -14.31 -2.93 6.22
C TYR A 269 -14.36 -2.17 7.54
N VAL A 270 -15.44 -1.45 7.77
CA VAL A 270 -15.65 -0.62 8.96
C VAL A 270 -15.58 -1.46 10.25
N GLY A 271 -14.79 -1.01 11.21
CA GLY A 271 -14.65 -1.62 12.54
C GLY A 271 -13.52 -2.64 12.70
N VAL A 272 -12.87 -3.08 11.61
CA VAL A 272 -11.75 -4.03 11.68
C VAL A 272 -10.53 -3.38 12.32
N GLY A 273 -10.19 -2.16 11.93
CA GLY A 273 -9.09 -1.40 12.50
C GLY A 273 -9.23 -1.18 14.01
N ALA A 274 -10.42 -0.75 14.45
CA ALA A 274 -10.73 -0.60 15.87
C ALA A 274 -10.61 -1.91 16.67
N SER A 275 -10.98 -3.05 16.08
CA SER A 275 -10.80 -4.36 16.69
C SER A 275 -9.33 -4.74 16.83
N ARG A 276 -8.50 -4.46 15.83
CA ARG A 276 -7.04 -4.71 15.87
C ARG A 276 -6.35 -3.86 16.94
N VAL A 277 -6.74 -2.59 17.07
CA VAL A 277 -6.24 -1.73 18.17
C VAL A 277 -6.55 -2.36 19.52
N ARG A 278 -7.80 -2.75 19.76
CA ARG A 278 -8.21 -3.39 21.03
C ARG A 278 -7.44 -4.68 21.30
N ASP A 279 -7.24 -5.51 20.29
CA ASP A 279 -6.48 -6.77 20.40
C ASP A 279 -5.01 -6.53 20.74
N LEU A 280 -4.36 -5.53 20.10
CA LEU A 280 -2.98 -5.13 20.39
C LEU A 280 -2.82 -4.72 21.85
N PHE A 281 -3.69 -3.84 22.34
CA PHE A 281 -3.65 -3.36 23.73
C PHE A 281 -3.99 -4.46 24.75
N LYS A 282 -4.88 -5.39 24.39
CA LYS A 282 -5.16 -6.56 25.21
C LYS A 282 -3.93 -7.46 25.34
N GLN A 283 -3.24 -7.76 24.23
CA GLN A 283 -2.00 -8.53 24.24
C GLN A 283 -0.91 -7.83 25.09
N ALA A 284 -0.80 -6.50 24.98
CA ALA A 284 0.15 -5.74 25.79
C ALA A 284 -0.15 -5.86 27.30
N LYS A 285 -1.43 -5.79 27.68
CA LYS A 285 -1.84 -5.97 29.08
C LYS A 285 -1.54 -7.38 29.63
N GLU A 286 -1.63 -8.39 28.79
CA GLU A 286 -1.30 -9.78 29.15
C GLU A 286 0.21 -10.02 29.31
N LEU A 287 1.04 -9.19 28.66
CA LEU A 287 2.50 -9.31 28.63
C LEU A 287 3.24 -8.28 29.51
N ALA A 288 2.51 -7.44 30.25
CA ALA A 288 3.11 -6.37 31.03
C ALA A 288 4.16 -6.90 32.06
N PRO A 289 5.31 -6.20 32.26
CA PRO A 289 5.69 -4.94 31.60
C PRO A 289 6.04 -5.12 30.12
N ALA A 290 5.59 -4.20 29.24
CA ALA A 290 5.74 -4.31 27.80
C ALA A 290 5.80 -2.95 27.10
N ILE A 291 6.37 -2.92 25.90
CA ILE A 291 6.32 -1.76 25.01
C ILE A 291 5.42 -2.08 23.82
N VAL A 292 4.49 -1.18 23.53
CA VAL A 292 3.70 -1.15 22.32
C VAL A 292 4.30 -0.11 21.38
N PHE A 293 4.64 -0.50 20.17
CA PHE A 293 5.16 0.41 19.16
C PHE A 293 4.22 0.50 17.96
N ILE A 294 3.84 1.73 17.62
CA ILE A 294 2.97 2.04 16.47
C ILE A 294 3.78 2.86 15.48
N ASP A 295 4.18 2.24 14.38
CA ASP A 295 4.90 2.94 13.31
C ASP A 295 3.94 3.65 12.36
N GLU A 296 4.43 4.70 11.69
CA GLU A 296 3.66 5.50 10.71
C GLU A 296 2.31 6.00 11.25
N LEU A 297 2.30 6.51 12.48
CA LEU A 297 1.07 6.94 13.17
C LEU A 297 0.22 7.92 12.33
N ASP A 298 0.84 8.69 11.44
CA ASP A 298 0.17 9.61 10.52
C ASP A 298 -0.76 8.92 9.51
N ALA A 299 -0.66 7.61 9.30
CA ALA A 299 -1.60 6.86 8.47
C ALA A 299 -3.03 6.87 9.05
N VAL A 300 -3.17 6.88 10.37
CA VAL A 300 -4.47 6.87 11.09
C VAL A 300 -4.72 8.20 11.82
N GLY A 301 -3.65 8.84 12.31
CA GLY A 301 -3.70 9.99 13.21
C GLY A 301 -3.94 11.36 12.56
N ARG A 302 -4.35 11.46 11.30
CA ARG A 302 -4.54 12.75 10.61
C ARG A 302 -5.71 13.56 11.17
N ARG A 303 -5.61 14.90 11.06
CA ARG A 303 -6.65 15.86 11.42
C ARG A 303 -7.95 15.57 10.68
N ARG A 304 -9.09 15.78 11.34
CA ARG A 304 -10.44 15.61 10.82
C ARG A 304 -10.70 16.56 9.66
N GLY A 305 -11.40 16.10 8.61
CA GLY A 305 -11.83 16.95 7.49
C GLY A 305 -10.90 16.99 6.28
N ALA A 306 -9.79 16.25 6.25
CA ALA A 306 -8.87 16.25 5.11
C ALA A 306 -9.23 15.28 3.97
N GLY A 307 -10.49 14.84 3.83
CA GLY A 307 -10.91 13.96 2.73
C GLY A 307 -12.40 13.63 2.75
N VAL A 308 -12.95 13.37 1.57
CA VAL A 308 -14.35 12.94 1.38
C VAL A 308 -14.36 11.48 0.96
N GLY A 309 -14.96 10.58 1.78
CA GLY A 309 -15.14 9.16 1.41
C GLY A 309 -15.19 8.21 2.62
N ASN A 310 -15.73 7.00 2.42
CA ASN A 310 -15.96 5.96 3.44
C ASN A 310 -14.70 5.49 4.20
N THR A 311 -13.51 5.69 3.63
CA THR A 311 -12.22 5.37 4.28
C THR A 311 -11.87 6.33 5.41
N ASN A 312 -12.49 7.52 5.46
CA ASN A 312 -12.26 8.47 6.54
C ASN A 312 -13.02 8.09 7.82
N ASP A 313 -14.24 7.55 7.68
CA ASP A 313 -15.05 7.12 8.84
C ASP A 313 -14.36 5.98 9.60
N GLU A 314 -13.72 5.05 8.88
CA GLU A 314 -12.98 3.96 9.51
C GLU A 314 -11.72 4.46 10.23
N ARG A 315 -10.97 5.37 9.60
CA ARG A 315 -9.80 6.00 10.23
C ARG A 315 -10.19 6.75 11.50
N GLU A 316 -11.26 7.53 11.47
CA GLU A 316 -11.77 8.22 12.65
C GLU A 316 -12.22 7.24 13.76
N GLN A 317 -12.89 6.16 13.40
CA GLN A 317 -13.29 5.13 14.37
C GLN A 317 -12.07 4.46 15.00
N THR A 318 -11.07 4.14 14.20
CA THR A 318 -9.81 3.54 14.66
C THR A 318 -9.03 4.51 15.55
N LEU A 319 -8.93 5.78 15.15
CA LEU A 319 -8.32 6.84 15.96
C LEU A 319 -9.03 6.99 17.31
N ASN A 320 -10.36 7.05 17.31
CA ASN A 320 -11.15 7.16 18.54
C ASN A 320 -10.96 5.94 19.44
N GLN A 321 -10.83 4.72 18.87
CA GLN A 321 -10.51 3.53 19.64
C GLN A 321 -9.10 3.62 20.24
N LEU A 322 -8.10 4.07 19.47
CA LEU A 322 -6.73 4.27 19.94
C LEU A 322 -6.70 5.28 21.11
N LEU A 323 -7.39 6.41 20.96
CA LEU A 323 -7.52 7.41 22.02
C LEU A 323 -8.20 6.83 23.27
N GLY A 324 -9.25 6.01 23.08
CA GLY A 324 -9.94 5.33 24.18
C GLY A 324 -9.07 4.31 24.93
N GLU A 325 -8.22 3.56 24.20
CA GLU A 325 -7.28 2.63 24.85
C GLU A 325 -6.17 3.36 25.61
N LEU A 326 -5.64 4.48 25.06
CA LEU A 326 -4.64 5.32 25.75
C LEU A 326 -5.21 5.96 27.02
N ASP A 327 -6.45 6.49 26.96
CA ASP A 327 -7.11 7.08 28.13
C ASP A 327 -7.46 6.01 29.18
N GLY A 328 -7.81 4.80 28.73
CA GLY A 328 -8.20 3.66 29.56
C GLY A 328 -7.06 2.85 30.19
N PHE A 329 -5.80 3.28 30.06
CA PHE A 329 -4.68 2.63 30.74
C PHE A 329 -4.72 2.88 32.24
N ASP A 330 -4.66 1.78 32.98
CA ASP A 330 -4.34 1.85 34.41
C ASP A 330 -2.91 2.38 34.58
N PRO A 331 -2.68 3.42 35.41
CA PRO A 331 -1.34 3.90 35.70
C PRO A 331 -0.38 2.83 36.23
N GLN A 332 -0.90 1.73 36.78
CA GLN A 332 -0.13 0.61 37.30
C GLN A 332 0.19 -0.49 36.27
N ALA A 333 -0.28 -0.35 35.04
CA ALA A 333 -0.14 -1.42 34.04
C ALA A 333 1.29 -1.61 33.50
N ASN A 334 2.24 -0.74 33.81
CA ASN A 334 3.66 -0.78 33.41
C ASN A 334 3.82 -1.02 31.88
N ILE A 335 2.99 -0.35 31.07
CA ILE A 335 3.03 -0.39 29.62
C ILE A 335 3.35 1.01 29.12
N ILE A 336 4.32 1.11 28.20
CA ILE A 336 4.65 2.34 27.49
C ILE A 336 4.27 2.18 26.03
N VAL A 337 3.57 3.19 25.48
CA VAL A 337 3.24 3.24 24.05
C VAL A 337 4.21 4.18 23.37
N LEU A 338 5.04 3.66 22.49
CA LEU A 338 5.88 4.45 21.59
C LEU A 338 5.17 4.56 20.23
N ALA A 339 5.15 5.73 19.67
CA ALA A 339 4.68 5.90 18.28
C ALA A 339 5.73 6.64 17.45
N ALA A 340 5.79 6.35 16.15
CA ALA A 340 6.67 7.05 15.24
C ALA A 340 5.88 7.72 14.11
N THR A 341 6.30 8.91 13.71
CA THR A 341 5.76 9.62 12.55
C THR A 341 6.86 10.39 11.82
N ASN A 342 6.71 10.50 10.50
CA ASN A 342 7.54 11.39 9.69
C ASN A 342 6.88 12.78 9.52
N ARG A 343 5.59 12.91 9.90
CA ARG A 343 4.79 14.12 9.67
C ARG A 343 4.00 14.52 10.92
N PRO A 344 4.66 15.07 11.93
CA PRO A 344 3.98 15.51 13.15
C PRO A 344 2.96 16.64 12.89
N ASP A 345 3.15 17.42 11.82
CA ASP A 345 2.30 18.54 11.38
C ASP A 345 0.87 18.13 11.02
N VAL A 346 0.67 16.91 10.51
CA VAL A 346 -0.64 16.42 10.06
C VAL A 346 -1.43 15.70 11.17
N LEU A 347 -0.82 15.42 12.32
CA LEU A 347 -1.47 14.68 13.40
C LEU A 347 -2.61 15.46 14.06
N ASP A 348 -3.66 14.74 14.48
CA ASP A 348 -4.74 15.30 15.27
C ASP A 348 -4.21 15.77 16.64
N PRO A 349 -4.43 17.05 17.02
CA PRO A 349 -3.99 17.55 18.32
C PRO A 349 -4.53 16.76 19.51
N ALA A 350 -5.60 16.00 19.35
CA ALA A 350 -6.14 15.13 20.39
C ALA A 350 -5.16 14.02 20.80
N LEU A 351 -4.29 13.57 19.90
CA LEU A 351 -3.24 12.58 20.22
C LEU A 351 -2.16 13.15 21.15
N LEU A 352 -1.90 14.45 21.06
CA LEU A 352 -0.83 15.15 21.75
C LEU A 352 -1.25 15.73 23.12
N ARG A 353 -2.48 15.42 23.57
CA ARG A 353 -2.99 15.89 24.87
C ARG A 353 -2.35 15.09 26.02
N PRO A 354 -2.16 15.74 27.20
CA PRO A 354 -1.68 15.05 28.39
C PRO A 354 -2.45 13.77 28.70
N GLY A 355 -1.71 12.71 29.05
CA GLY A 355 -2.26 11.38 29.29
C GLY A 355 -2.33 10.46 28.05
N ARG A 356 -1.85 10.93 26.88
CA ARG A 356 -1.75 10.20 25.61
C ARG A 356 -0.30 10.20 25.13
N PHE A 357 0.03 10.85 23.99
CA PHE A 357 1.42 11.10 23.59
C PHE A 357 1.86 12.46 24.12
N ASP A 358 2.08 12.52 25.41
CA ASP A 358 2.41 13.73 26.14
C ASP A 358 3.90 14.08 26.11
N ARG A 359 4.76 13.10 25.77
CA ARG A 359 6.18 13.34 25.49
C ARG A 359 6.44 13.23 23.98
N GLN A 360 7.10 14.24 23.43
CA GLN A 360 7.47 14.27 22.01
C GLN A 360 8.97 14.39 21.90
N ILE A 361 9.60 13.41 21.25
CA ILE A 361 11.03 13.34 21.04
C ILE A 361 11.31 13.48 19.55
N THR A 362 12.12 14.47 19.20
CA THR A 362 12.51 14.68 17.79
C THR A 362 13.83 13.97 17.52
N VAL A 363 13.80 13.00 16.59
CA VAL A 363 14.99 12.31 16.12
C VAL A 363 15.48 13.02 14.85
N GLY A 364 16.46 13.90 15.01
CA GLY A 364 17.07 14.68 13.95
C GLY A 364 17.96 13.86 13.02
N LEU A 365 18.48 14.51 11.97
CA LEU A 365 19.57 13.95 11.19
C LEU A 365 20.83 13.91 12.05
N PRO A 366 21.70 12.89 11.88
CA PRO A 366 22.90 12.76 12.69
C PRO A 366 23.92 13.85 12.35
N ASP A 367 24.60 14.38 13.36
CA ASP A 367 25.76 15.25 13.21
C ASP A 367 26.97 14.45 12.65
N ARG A 368 28.08 15.12 12.40
CA ARG A 368 29.29 14.48 11.85
C ARG A 368 29.79 13.31 12.70
N ASN A 369 29.78 13.45 14.02
CA ASN A 369 30.19 12.37 14.93
C ASN A 369 29.23 11.20 14.89
N GLY A 370 27.92 11.51 14.90
CA GLY A 370 26.86 10.51 14.76
C GLY A 370 26.98 9.73 13.45
N ARG A 371 27.22 10.40 12.32
CA ARG A 371 27.41 9.73 11.04
C ARG A 371 28.62 8.81 11.04
N ARG A 372 29.74 9.25 11.62
CA ARG A 372 30.92 8.40 11.79
C ARG A 372 30.61 7.13 12.58
N GLU A 373 29.92 7.24 13.70
CA GLU A 373 29.58 6.07 14.52
C GLU A 373 28.53 5.17 13.82
N ILE A 374 27.57 5.75 13.09
CA ILE A 374 26.61 4.98 12.27
C ILE A 374 27.37 4.19 11.19
N LEU A 375 28.30 4.82 10.48
CA LEU A 375 29.13 4.13 9.48
C LEU A 375 29.87 2.95 10.12
N LYS A 376 30.50 3.15 11.28
CA LYS A 376 31.19 2.07 12.01
C LYS A 376 30.28 0.90 12.37
N ILE A 377 29.02 1.17 12.71
CA ILE A 377 28.04 0.13 13.01
C ILE A 377 27.73 -0.68 11.74
N HIS A 378 27.44 0.00 10.64
CA HIS A 378 27.02 -0.70 9.39
C HIS A 378 28.17 -1.44 8.71
N VAL A 379 29.41 -1.05 8.92
CA VAL A 379 30.55 -1.77 8.34
C VAL A 379 31.04 -2.96 9.18
N ARG A 380 30.52 -3.20 10.38
CA ARG A 380 30.95 -4.33 11.27
C ARG A 380 30.93 -5.68 10.55
N ALA A 381 29.99 -5.89 9.61
CA ALA A 381 29.85 -7.14 8.85
C ALA A 381 30.65 -7.12 7.53
N LEU A 382 31.28 -6.00 7.15
CA LEU A 382 31.98 -5.82 5.89
C LEU A 382 33.51 -5.99 6.09
N LYS A 383 34.18 -6.36 5.03
CA LYS A 383 35.64 -6.42 5.01
C LYS A 383 36.20 -5.09 4.50
N ILE A 384 36.60 -4.21 5.42
CA ILE A 384 37.05 -2.86 5.12
C ILE A 384 38.59 -2.80 5.12
N ALA A 385 39.15 -2.08 4.17
CA ALA A 385 40.59 -1.77 4.12
C ALA A 385 40.97 -0.82 5.28
N PRO A 386 42.13 -0.98 5.93
CA PRO A 386 42.60 -0.10 7.00
C PRO A 386 42.79 1.37 6.57
N THR A 387 42.85 1.60 5.27
CA THR A 387 43.02 2.93 4.66
C THR A 387 41.75 3.78 4.64
N VAL A 388 40.59 3.18 4.95
CA VAL A 388 39.31 3.92 4.96
C VAL A 388 39.23 4.77 6.22
N ASP A 389 39.16 6.08 6.03
CA ASP A 389 38.94 7.06 7.09
C ASP A 389 37.47 7.45 7.19
N PHE A 390 36.77 6.91 8.21
CA PHE A 390 35.35 7.22 8.45
C PHE A 390 35.11 8.68 8.85
N GLU A 391 36.13 9.40 9.31
CA GLU A 391 36.01 10.84 9.60
C GLU A 391 35.86 11.64 8.29
N THR A 392 36.62 11.26 7.28
CA THR A 392 36.51 11.85 5.94
C THR A 392 35.17 11.50 5.29
N VAL A 393 34.77 10.23 5.30
CA VAL A 393 33.46 9.81 4.77
C VAL A 393 32.30 10.50 5.49
N ALA A 394 32.35 10.64 6.83
CA ALA A 394 31.34 11.39 7.59
C ALA A 394 31.29 12.87 7.23
N GLY A 395 32.45 13.47 6.88
CA GLY A 395 32.55 14.84 6.36
C GLY A 395 31.87 15.00 5.00
N GLN A 396 31.97 13.99 4.16
CA GLN A 396 31.37 14.00 2.82
C GLN A 396 29.84 13.69 2.84
N THR A 397 29.29 13.11 3.91
CA THR A 397 27.90 12.64 4.00
C THR A 397 26.96 13.58 4.75
N ILE A 398 27.20 14.90 4.66
CA ILE A 398 26.37 15.93 5.29
C ILE A 398 24.91 15.81 4.82
N GLY A 399 23.97 15.82 5.78
CA GLY A 399 22.53 15.73 5.51
C GLY A 399 21.99 14.32 5.25
N MET A 400 22.84 13.29 5.25
CA MET A 400 22.40 11.89 5.11
C MET A 400 21.81 11.36 6.42
N SER A 401 20.70 10.63 6.29
CA SER A 401 20.08 9.88 7.38
C SER A 401 20.83 8.58 7.69
N GLY A 402 20.49 7.92 8.78
CA GLY A 402 21.06 6.61 9.09
C GLY A 402 20.80 5.55 8.02
N ALA A 403 19.63 5.59 7.36
CA ALA A 403 19.30 4.69 6.27
C ALA A 403 20.14 4.97 5.01
N ASP A 404 20.40 6.24 4.70
CA ASP A 404 21.27 6.63 3.58
C ASP A 404 22.71 6.16 3.79
N LEU A 405 23.22 6.28 5.03
CA LEU A 405 24.55 5.79 5.40
C LEU A 405 24.65 4.26 5.34
N ALA A 406 23.60 3.54 5.74
CA ALA A 406 23.53 2.09 5.59
C ALA A 406 23.57 1.69 4.11
N ASN A 407 22.81 2.40 3.28
CA ASN A 407 22.81 2.19 1.83
C ASN A 407 24.17 2.51 1.21
N LEU A 408 24.84 3.59 1.65
CA LEU A 408 26.20 3.94 1.24
C LEU A 408 27.19 2.80 1.52
N CYS A 409 27.18 2.24 2.72
CA CYS A 409 28.05 1.11 3.08
C CYS A 409 27.80 -0.12 2.20
N ASN A 410 26.53 -0.39 1.89
CA ASN A 410 26.16 -1.49 1.01
C ASN A 410 26.60 -1.25 -0.44
N GLU A 411 26.38 -0.03 -0.98
CA GLU A 411 26.82 0.32 -2.34
C GLU A 411 28.33 0.31 -2.47
N ALA A 412 29.09 0.76 -1.46
CA ALA A 412 30.56 0.66 -1.44
C ALA A 412 31.03 -0.81 -1.47
N ALA A 413 30.37 -1.68 -0.71
CA ALA A 413 30.65 -3.10 -0.77
C ALA A 413 30.34 -3.71 -2.16
N LEU A 414 29.24 -3.31 -2.79
CA LEU A 414 28.91 -3.71 -4.15
C LEU A 414 29.90 -3.17 -5.18
N ALA A 415 30.40 -1.95 -5.01
CA ALA A 415 31.46 -1.36 -5.85
C ALA A 415 32.74 -2.18 -5.77
N SER A 416 33.20 -2.54 -4.57
CA SER A 416 34.40 -3.36 -4.40
C SER A 416 34.29 -4.73 -5.11
N VAL A 417 33.11 -5.35 -5.06
CA VAL A 417 32.85 -6.62 -5.77
C VAL A 417 32.86 -6.42 -7.30
N ARG A 418 32.25 -5.35 -7.81
CA ARG A 418 32.27 -5.02 -9.25
C ARG A 418 33.68 -4.88 -9.80
N HIS A 419 34.60 -4.32 -8.99
CA HIS A 419 36.00 -4.16 -9.35
C HIS A 419 36.91 -5.35 -8.97
N GLY A 420 36.33 -6.46 -8.48
CA GLY A 420 37.08 -7.66 -8.12
C GLY A 420 37.98 -7.49 -6.89
N ARG A 421 37.72 -6.51 -6.02
CA ARG A 421 38.50 -6.27 -4.80
C ARG A 421 38.03 -7.18 -3.67
N ALA A 422 38.95 -7.59 -2.81
CA ALA A 422 38.65 -8.41 -1.64
C ALA A 422 38.26 -7.60 -0.39
N LEU A 423 38.58 -6.32 -0.38
CA LEU A 423 38.32 -5.38 0.70
C LEU A 423 37.67 -4.13 0.09
N VAL A 424 36.83 -3.49 0.86
CA VAL A 424 36.25 -2.18 0.49
C VAL A 424 37.29 -1.09 0.76
N GLU A 425 37.63 -0.34 -0.26
CA GLU A 425 38.65 0.72 -0.26
C GLU A 425 37.98 2.10 -0.23
N PRO A 426 38.72 3.21 0.07
CA PRO A 426 38.16 4.57 0.03
C PRO A 426 37.50 4.91 -1.31
N VAL A 427 38.11 4.51 -2.43
CA VAL A 427 37.56 4.75 -3.77
C VAL A 427 36.19 4.11 -4.01
N ASP A 428 35.89 3.00 -3.32
CA ASP A 428 34.57 2.36 -3.39
C ASP A 428 33.49 3.21 -2.69
N PHE A 429 33.87 3.91 -1.60
CA PHE A 429 32.99 4.87 -0.93
C PHE A 429 32.75 6.12 -1.79
N ASP A 430 33.77 6.61 -2.47
CA ASP A 430 33.65 7.77 -3.37
C ASP A 430 32.72 7.40 -4.55
N GLU A 431 32.91 6.23 -5.19
CA GLU A 431 32.02 5.74 -6.26
C GLU A 431 30.58 5.55 -5.75
N ALA A 432 30.40 5.01 -4.55
CA ALA A 432 29.09 4.83 -3.95
C ALA A 432 28.40 6.15 -3.64
N LEU A 433 29.13 7.16 -3.15
CA LEU A 433 28.62 8.52 -2.93
C LEU A 433 28.18 9.16 -4.23
N ASP A 434 29.02 9.08 -5.28
CA ASP A 434 28.69 9.56 -6.62
C ASP A 434 27.37 8.92 -7.11
N ARG A 435 27.28 7.61 -7.01
CA ARG A 435 26.09 6.87 -7.45
C ARG A 435 24.81 7.24 -6.67
N LEU A 436 24.92 7.47 -5.37
CA LEU A 436 23.78 7.84 -4.54
C LEU A 436 23.32 9.28 -4.77
N ARG A 437 24.24 10.21 -5.06
CA ARG A 437 23.93 11.62 -5.27
C ARG A 437 23.58 11.95 -6.70
N LEU A 438 24.38 11.45 -7.64
CA LEU A 438 24.30 11.78 -9.06
C LEU A 438 23.47 10.75 -9.84
N GLY A 439 23.29 9.53 -9.29
CA GLY A 439 22.70 8.41 -10.01
C GLY A 439 23.73 7.62 -10.81
N VAL A 440 23.23 6.69 -11.63
CA VAL A 440 24.08 5.88 -12.51
C VAL A 440 24.57 6.75 -13.67
N ALA A 441 25.87 6.70 -13.94
CA ALA A 441 26.45 7.32 -15.12
C ALA A 441 25.86 6.68 -16.39
N HIS A 442 25.26 7.48 -17.25
CA HIS A 442 24.76 7.05 -18.55
C HIS A 442 25.64 7.70 -19.62
N PRO A 443 26.43 6.93 -20.39
CA PRO A 443 27.15 7.48 -21.53
C PRO A 443 26.14 7.84 -22.61
N GLN A 444 25.55 9.03 -22.52
CA GLN A 444 24.82 9.63 -23.63
C GLN A 444 25.82 10.12 -24.64
N LEU A 445 25.58 9.82 -25.91
CA LEU A 445 26.35 10.38 -27.01
C LEU A 445 25.96 11.85 -27.16
N MET A 446 26.62 12.75 -26.40
CA MET A 446 26.58 14.18 -26.65
C MET A 446 27.42 14.49 -27.90
N ASP A 447 26.95 15.37 -28.74
CA ASP A 447 27.78 15.87 -29.81
C ASP A 447 28.91 16.78 -29.25
N ALA A 448 29.90 17.11 -30.10
CA ALA A 448 31.07 17.89 -29.66
C ALA A 448 30.70 19.32 -29.23
N GLU A 449 29.67 19.91 -29.82
CA GLU A 449 29.18 21.24 -29.50
C GLU A 449 28.44 21.25 -28.15
N GLU A 450 27.52 20.31 -27.96
CA GLU A 450 26.79 20.15 -26.70
C GLU A 450 27.73 19.86 -25.54
N ARG A 451 28.69 18.97 -25.73
CA ARG A 451 29.73 18.67 -24.74
C ARG A 451 30.55 19.89 -24.36
N ARG A 452 30.83 20.75 -25.34
CA ARG A 452 31.55 22.03 -25.13
C ARG A 452 30.68 22.98 -24.30
N ILE A 453 29.41 23.14 -24.61
CA ILE A 453 28.50 24.00 -23.87
C ILE A 453 28.41 23.55 -22.42
N VAL A 454 28.20 22.25 -22.16
CA VAL A 454 28.16 21.68 -20.81
C VAL A 454 29.45 21.90 -20.05
N ALA A 455 30.62 21.75 -20.70
CA ALA A 455 31.91 21.99 -20.06
C ALA A 455 32.07 23.44 -19.60
N TYR A 456 31.67 24.43 -20.41
CA TYR A 456 31.70 25.83 -20.00
C TYR A 456 30.65 26.15 -18.93
N HIS A 457 29.48 25.54 -18.99
CA HIS A 457 28.43 25.67 -17.99
C HIS A 457 28.95 25.24 -16.61
N GLU A 458 29.43 24.01 -16.49
CA GLU A 458 29.95 23.47 -15.23
C GLU A 458 31.18 24.24 -14.74
N SER A 459 32.05 24.63 -15.68
CA SER A 459 33.20 25.48 -15.35
C SER A 459 32.78 26.85 -14.81
N GLY A 460 31.63 27.39 -15.25
CA GLY A 460 31.05 28.61 -14.74
C GLY A 460 30.67 28.52 -13.28
N HIS A 461 29.91 27.48 -12.91
CA HIS A 461 29.55 27.20 -11.51
C HIS A 461 30.80 27.07 -10.63
N ALA A 462 31.73 26.25 -11.06
CA ALA A 462 32.96 25.98 -10.33
C ALA A 462 33.86 27.22 -10.15
N LEU A 463 34.03 28.00 -11.18
CA LEU A 463 34.88 29.19 -11.13
C LEU A 463 34.27 30.27 -10.22
N VAL A 464 32.95 30.48 -10.28
CA VAL A 464 32.24 31.39 -9.36
C VAL A 464 32.40 30.94 -7.93
N ALA A 465 32.20 29.63 -7.64
CA ALA A 465 32.42 29.09 -6.32
C ALA A 465 33.85 29.19 -5.82
N TRP A 466 34.84 28.98 -6.71
CA TRP A 466 36.25 29.02 -6.38
C TRP A 466 36.75 30.41 -6.01
N LEU A 467 36.28 31.43 -6.75
CA LEU A 467 36.72 32.82 -6.61
C LEU A 467 35.91 33.63 -5.59
N THR A 468 34.70 33.17 -5.20
CA THR A 468 33.85 33.93 -4.29
C THR A 468 34.10 33.52 -2.84
N ALA A 469 34.46 34.51 -2.01
CA ALA A 469 34.66 34.28 -0.59
C ALA A 469 33.35 33.85 0.09
N GLY A 470 33.43 32.82 0.93
CA GLY A 470 32.29 32.27 1.66
C GLY A 470 31.41 31.28 0.86
N ALA A 471 31.77 30.96 -0.38
CA ALA A 471 31.20 29.86 -1.13
C ALA A 471 31.61 28.50 -0.51
N ASP A 472 30.80 27.49 -0.69
CA ASP A 472 31.20 26.14 -0.31
C ASP A 472 32.30 25.62 -1.27
N PRO A 473 33.30 24.88 -0.76
CA PRO A 473 34.38 24.36 -1.57
C PRO A 473 33.89 23.44 -2.68
N VAL A 474 34.45 23.59 -3.88
CA VAL A 474 34.21 22.66 -4.99
C VAL A 474 34.99 21.37 -4.74
N HIS A 475 34.30 20.29 -4.67
CA HIS A 475 34.85 18.94 -4.49
C HIS A 475 35.24 18.34 -5.85
N LYS A 476 34.30 18.40 -6.80
CA LYS A 476 34.41 17.73 -8.09
C LYS A 476 33.58 18.43 -9.15
N ILE A 477 34.04 18.38 -10.39
CA ILE A 477 33.28 18.80 -11.57
C ILE A 477 33.31 17.66 -12.57
N THR A 478 32.20 17.38 -13.21
CA THR A 478 32.11 16.33 -14.23
C THR A 478 31.16 16.72 -15.35
N ILE A 479 31.52 16.36 -16.58
CA ILE A 479 30.65 16.42 -17.76
C ILE A 479 30.18 15.01 -18.19
N VAL A 480 30.42 14.02 -17.37
CA VAL A 480 29.83 12.69 -17.57
C VAL A 480 28.35 12.77 -17.17
N PRO A 481 27.40 12.43 -18.07
CA PRO A 481 25.99 12.50 -17.74
C PRO A 481 25.60 11.52 -16.64
N HIS A 482 24.80 12.02 -15.67
CA HIS A 482 24.27 11.23 -14.57
C HIS A 482 22.76 11.48 -14.46
N GLY A 483 21.96 10.44 -14.61
CA GLY A 483 20.50 10.56 -14.54
C GLY A 483 19.95 11.52 -15.60
N GLN A 484 19.40 12.67 -15.18
CA GLN A 484 18.91 13.74 -16.09
C GLN A 484 19.90 14.88 -16.27
N ALA A 485 20.97 14.94 -15.48
CA ALA A 485 21.98 16.00 -15.56
C ALA A 485 23.06 15.63 -16.58
N LEU A 486 23.39 16.56 -17.49
CA LEU A 486 24.43 16.39 -18.50
C LEU A 486 25.83 16.64 -17.93
N GLY A 487 25.93 17.41 -16.84
CA GLY A 487 27.14 17.67 -16.06
C GLY A 487 26.76 17.96 -14.61
N VAL A 488 27.72 17.99 -13.71
CA VAL A 488 27.52 18.31 -12.30
C VAL A 488 28.76 18.98 -11.70
N THR A 489 28.55 20.08 -10.99
CA THR A 489 29.54 20.73 -10.13
C THR A 489 29.18 20.45 -8.66
N GLU A 490 29.93 19.55 -8.02
CA GLU A 490 29.69 19.17 -6.63
C GLU A 490 30.43 20.11 -5.68
N GLN A 491 29.65 20.71 -4.75
CA GLN A 491 30.16 21.49 -3.64
C GLN A 491 29.91 20.80 -2.32
N LEU A 492 30.90 20.72 -1.45
CA LEU A 492 30.78 20.14 -0.13
C LEU A 492 30.98 21.22 0.94
N PRO A 493 29.96 21.53 1.75
CA PRO A 493 30.11 22.47 2.85
C PRO A 493 31.22 22.00 3.81
N ALA A 494 32.16 22.86 4.13
CA ALA A 494 33.23 22.54 5.08
C ALA A 494 32.73 22.43 6.52
N ILE A 495 31.61 23.07 6.85
CA ILE A 495 31.01 23.14 8.18
C ILE A 495 29.48 22.98 8.04
N GLU A 496 28.87 22.18 8.89
CA GLU A 496 27.40 22.12 9.03
C GLU A 496 26.89 23.44 9.60
N ARG A 497 26.05 24.13 8.83
CA ARG A 497 25.48 25.42 9.20
C ARG A 497 23.98 25.26 9.47
N HIS A 498 23.55 25.54 10.69
CA HIS A 498 22.13 25.56 11.06
C HIS A 498 21.49 26.92 10.73
N ASN A 499 22.27 28.01 10.78
CA ASN A 499 21.82 29.35 10.45
C ASN A 499 22.56 29.87 9.22
N LEU A 500 21.83 30.26 8.20
CA LEU A 500 22.36 30.77 6.94
C LEU A 500 22.29 32.29 6.93
N SER A 501 23.46 32.95 6.73
CA SER A 501 23.50 34.41 6.64
C SER A 501 23.03 34.87 5.25
N ARG A 502 22.53 36.11 5.18
CA ARG A 502 22.14 36.74 3.90
C ARG A 502 23.31 36.72 2.88
N ALA A 503 24.53 36.98 3.33
CA ALA A 503 25.72 36.97 2.46
C ALA A 503 25.94 35.57 1.86
N TYR A 504 25.86 34.53 2.66
CA TYR A 504 26.00 33.14 2.18
C TYR A 504 24.94 32.76 1.15
N LEU A 505 23.67 33.16 1.40
CA LEU A 505 22.56 32.85 0.48
C LEU A 505 22.74 33.59 -0.87
N LEU A 506 23.19 34.83 -0.84
CA LEU A 506 23.52 35.57 -2.08
C LEU A 506 24.68 34.92 -2.85
N THR A 507 25.70 34.43 -2.13
CA THR A 507 26.80 33.67 -2.75
C THR A 507 26.27 32.38 -3.41
N ARG A 508 25.36 31.64 -2.77
CA ARG A 508 24.73 30.46 -3.38
C ARG A 508 23.97 30.82 -4.66
N ILE A 509 23.17 31.90 -4.64
CA ILE A 509 22.48 32.39 -5.85
C ILE A 509 23.49 32.72 -6.95
N ALA A 510 24.61 33.38 -6.62
CA ALA A 510 25.64 33.70 -7.58
C ALA A 510 26.27 32.45 -8.21
N VAL A 511 26.54 31.42 -7.41
CA VAL A 511 27.05 30.13 -7.92
C VAL A 511 26.04 29.47 -8.85
N MET A 512 24.74 29.40 -8.46
CA MET A 512 23.67 28.83 -9.31
C MET A 512 23.55 29.55 -10.66
N LEU A 513 23.78 30.84 -10.71
CA LEU A 513 23.77 31.61 -11.97
C LEU A 513 25.06 31.46 -12.79
N GLY A 514 26.10 30.82 -12.22
CA GLY A 514 27.43 30.69 -12.82
C GLY A 514 27.45 30.03 -14.20
N GLY A 515 26.75 28.90 -14.33
CA GLY A 515 26.70 28.12 -15.58
C GLY A 515 26.06 28.91 -16.72
N ARG A 516 24.85 29.41 -16.51
CA ARG A 516 24.14 30.23 -17.50
C ARG A 516 24.95 31.47 -17.91
N THR A 517 25.57 32.14 -16.94
CA THR A 517 26.33 33.34 -17.21
C THR A 517 27.63 33.00 -17.98
N ALA A 518 28.24 31.85 -17.75
CA ALA A 518 29.39 31.38 -18.52
C ALA A 518 29.02 31.13 -20.00
N GLU A 519 27.88 30.54 -20.28
CA GLU A 519 27.35 30.36 -21.64
C GLU A 519 27.20 31.75 -22.33
N GLU A 520 26.56 32.69 -21.65
CA GLU A 520 26.35 34.05 -22.17
C GLU A 520 27.64 34.78 -22.48
N VAL A 521 28.64 34.71 -21.58
CA VAL A 521 29.96 35.39 -21.74
C VAL A 521 30.81 34.74 -22.84
N MET A 522 30.71 33.41 -23.04
CA MET A 522 31.54 32.67 -23.97
C MET A 522 30.94 32.52 -25.35
N PHE A 523 29.64 32.27 -25.43
CA PHE A 523 28.95 31.99 -26.69
C PHE A 523 28.00 33.12 -27.12
N GLY A 524 27.62 34.04 -26.22
CA GLY A 524 26.61 35.07 -26.49
C GLY A 524 25.18 34.53 -26.56
N GLU A 525 25.00 33.26 -26.26
CA GLU A 525 23.71 32.56 -26.27
C GLU A 525 23.52 31.84 -24.94
N ILE A 526 22.28 31.49 -24.64
CA ILE A 526 21.84 30.78 -23.42
C ILE A 526 21.04 29.55 -23.83
N THR A 527 21.28 28.45 -23.13
CA THR A 527 20.55 27.19 -23.40
C THR A 527 19.51 26.88 -22.35
N THR A 528 18.66 25.91 -22.64
CA THR A 528 17.68 25.37 -21.68
C THR A 528 18.35 24.57 -20.56
N GLY A 529 19.62 24.22 -20.64
CA GLY A 529 20.37 23.49 -19.62
C GLY A 529 20.37 24.17 -18.26
N ALA A 530 20.27 25.51 -18.24
CA ALA A 530 20.22 26.30 -17.01
C ALA A 530 18.82 26.39 -16.34
N GLU A 531 17.79 25.62 -16.78
CA GLU A 531 16.44 25.71 -16.23
C GLU A 531 16.40 25.36 -14.74
N SER A 532 17.08 24.28 -14.34
CA SER A 532 17.13 23.83 -12.95
C SER A 532 17.78 24.87 -12.05
N ASP A 533 18.92 25.40 -12.45
CA ASP A 533 19.68 26.41 -11.69
C ASP A 533 18.90 27.70 -11.49
N LEU A 534 18.21 28.15 -12.54
CA LEU A 534 17.38 29.35 -12.47
C LEU A 534 16.15 29.13 -11.58
N SER A 535 15.56 27.95 -11.62
CA SER A 535 14.44 27.56 -10.75
C SER A 535 14.85 27.55 -9.28
N GLU A 536 16.00 26.94 -8.96
CA GLU A 536 16.54 26.88 -7.59
C GLU A 536 16.94 28.27 -7.09
N ALA A 537 17.64 29.05 -7.90
CA ALA A 537 18.01 30.42 -7.56
C ALA A 537 16.80 31.30 -7.30
N THR A 538 15.74 31.17 -8.11
CA THR A 538 14.48 31.90 -7.94
C THR A 538 13.75 31.47 -6.66
N SER A 539 13.69 30.16 -6.38
CA SER A 539 13.09 29.63 -5.16
C SER A 539 13.82 30.14 -3.91
N LEU A 540 15.16 30.13 -3.93
CA LEU A 540 15.96 30.63 -2.83
C LEU A 540 15.79 32.14 -2.62
N ALA A 541 15.82 32.93 -3.69
CA ALA A 541 15.58 34.37 -3.62
C ALA A 541 14.16 34.69 -3.09
N ARG A 542 13.15 33.93 -3.52
CA ARG A 542 11.78 34.06 -3.02
C ARG A 542 11.70 33.75 -1.52
N GLN A 543 12.35 32.71 -1.01
CA GLN A 543 12.42 32.40 0.42
C GLN A 543 13.11 33.52 1.21
N MET A 544 14.21 34.09 0.67
CA MET A 544 14.88 35.24 1.29
C MET A 544 13.93 36.43 1.48
N VAL A 545 13.11 36.70 0.47
CA VAL A 545 12.15 37.83 0.50
C VAL A 545 10.96 37.53 1.40
N THR A 546 10.34 36.35 1.24
CA THR A 546 9.04 36.05 1.85
C THR A 546 9.11 35.44 3.24
N ARG A 547 10.10 34.59 3.51
CA ARG A 547 10.19 33.85 4.79
C ARG A 547 11.17 34.47 5.78
N TRP A 548 12.28 35.01 5.29
CA TRP A 548 13.36 35.47 6.17
C TRP A 548 13.49 36.98 6.29
N GLY A 549 12.66 37.72 5.56
CA GLY A 549 12.69 39.20 5.61
C GLY A 549 14.04 39.81 5.22
N MET A 550 14.78 39.14 4.30
CA MET A 550 16.13 39.56 3.88
C MET A 550 16.09 40.49 2.66
N SER A 551 15.07 41.32 2.53
CA SER A 551 14.87 42.24 1.39
C SER A 551 14.24 43.55 1.83
N ASP A 552 14.07 44.49 0.91
CA ASP A 552 13.46 45.80 1.14
C ASP A 552 11.92 45.77 1.26
N VAL A 553 11.29 44.61 1.09
CA VAL A 553 9.84 44.45 1.25
C VAL A 553 9.40 44.62 2.71
N GLY A 554 10.28 44.30 3.67
CA GLY A 554 10.06 44.53 5.08
C GLY A 554 10.21 43.27 5.94
N LEU A 555 10.05 43.45 7.27
CA LEU A 555 10.21 42.41 8.29
C LEU A 555 8.88 41.64 8.51
N ALA A 556 8.24 41.18 7.45
CA ALA A 556 7.01 40.40 7.53
C ALA A 556 7.21 39.03 6.86
N VAL A 557 6.57 38.00 7.38
CA VAL A 557 6.51 36.69 6.74
C VAL A 557 5.28 36.68 5.82
N PHE A 558 5.50 36.41 4.55
CA PHE A 558 4.47 36.32 3.54
C PHE A 558 4.32 34.84 3.14
N HIS A 559 3.19 34.24 3.49
CA HIS A 559 2.91 32.88 3.07
C HIS A 559 2.36 32.92 1.63
N ALA A 560 3.17 32.47 0.68
CA ALA A 560 2.62 32.04 -0.60
C ALA A 560 1.83 30.77 -0.30
N GLY A 561 0.52 30.76 -0.58
CA GLY A 561 -0.32 29.60 -0.35
C GLY A 561 0.33 28.36 -0.98
N GLU A 562 0.69 27.37 -0.16
CA GLU A 562 1.16 26.10 -0.68
C GLU A 562 -0.03 25.47 -1.39
N ALA A 563 0.09 25.26 -2.70
CA ALA A 563 -0.89 24.54 -3.48
C ALA A 563 -1.05 23.14 -2.87
N GLN A 564 -2.12 22.91 -2.12
CA GLN A 564 -2.48 21.58 -1.71
C GLN A 564 -3.25 20.94 -2.87
N PRO A 565 -2.73 19.90 -3.54
CA PRO A 565 -3.46 19.21 -4.59
C PRO A 565 -4.63 18.46 -3.96
N PHE A 566 -5.82 19.02 -4.06
CA PHE A 566 -7.06 18.39 -3.68
C PHE A 566 -7.79 17.92 -4.93
N LEU A 567 -7.89 16.60 -5.14
CA LEU A 567 -8.59 15.94 -6.27
C LEU A 567 -8.14 16.38 -7.67
N GLY A 568 -6.84 16.68 -7.86
CA GLY A 568 -6.33 17.10 -9.17
C GLY A 568 -6.72 18.51 -9.61
N TYR A 569 -7.41 19.28 -8.73
CA TYR A 569 -7.59 20.71 -8.88
C TYR A 569 -6.66 21.43 -7.92
N GLU A 570 -5.80 22.28 -8.45
CA GLU A 570 -5.09 23.30 -7.67
C GLU A 570 -6.16 24.26 -7.10
N LEU A 571 -6.59 24.00 -5.86
CA LEU A 571 -7.27 25.04 -5.09
C LEU A 571 -6.19 26.07 -4.75
N THR A 572 -6.07 27.10 -5.58
CA THR A 572 -5.28 28.29 -5.31
C THR A 572 -5.85 28.93 -4.04
N GLN A 573 -5.26 28.63 -2.89
CA GLN A 573 -5.43 29.47 -1.72
C GLN A 573 -4.76 30.78 -2.08
N GLY A 574 -5.56 31.84 -2.18
CA GLY A 574 -5.07 33.19 -2.46
C GLY A 574 -3.97 33.56 -1.47
N HIS A 575 -3.05 34.40 -1.90
CA HIS A 575 -1.98 34.92 -1.05
C HIS A 575 -2.59 35.56 0.21
N ASP A 576 -1.96 35.35 1.38
CA ASP A 576 -2.32 36.04 2.63
C ASP A 576 -2.01 37.54 2.60
N TYR A 577 -1.63 38.08 1.42
CA TYR A 577 -1.21 39.44 1.22
C TYR A 577 -1.79 40.06 -0.07
N SER A 578 -1.81 41.37 -0.12
CA SER A 578 -2.39 42.12 -1.25
C SER A 578 -1.58 41.94 -2.55
N GLU A 579 -2.23 42.12 -3.70
CA GLU A 579 -1.58 42.13 -5.03
C GLU A 579 -0.46 43.17 -5.12
N ALA A 580 -0.59 44.32 -4.45
CA ALA A 580 0.46 45.31 -4.36
C ALA A 580 1.72 44.77 -3.63
N THR A 581 1.53 43.94 -2.61
CA THR A 581 2.64 43.28 -1.92
C THR A 581 3.23 42.18 -2.79
N ALA A 582 2.41 41.41 -3.52
CA ALA A 582 2.88 40.40 -4.47
C ALA A 582 3.80 41.02 -5.53
N ALA A 583 3.38 42.14 -6.13
CA ALA A 583 4.20 42.86 -7.10
C ALA A 583 5.55 43.34 -6.50
N ARG A 584 5.56 43.78 -5.23
CA ARG A 584 6.82 44.17 -4.54
C ARG A 584 7.71 42.98 -4.25
N VAL A 585 7.15 41.83 -3.88
CA VAL A 585 7.89 40.59 -3.69
C VAL A 585 8.56 40.17 -4.99
N ASP A 586 7.80 40.14 -6.10
CA ASP A 586 8.35 39.77 -7.42
C ASP A 586 9.45 40.76 -7.89
N ALA A 587 9.24 42.06 -7.71
CA ALA A 587 10.25 43.07 -8.02
C ALA A 587 11.55 42.87 -7.19
N SER A 588 11.42 42.56 -5.90
CA SER A 588 12.55 42.31 -5.01
C SER A 588 13.32 41.02 -5.37
N VAL A 589 12.60 39.95 -5.73
CA VAL A 589 13.20 38.70 -6.24
C VAL A 589 14.00 38.98 -7.51
N GLN A 590 13.42 39.68 -8.49
CA GLN A 590 14.11 40.04 -9.73
C GLN A 590 15.33 40.92 -9.46
N GLN A 591 15.25 41.85 -8.53
CA GLN A 591 16.38 42.72 -8.16
C GLN A 591 17.53 41.90 -7.58
N LEU A 592 17.27 40.92 -6.70
CA LEU A 592 18.29 40.04 -6.14
C LEU A 592 18.97 39.20 -7.21
N LEU A 593 18.18 38.59 -8.11
CA LEU A 593 18.71 37.77 -9.21
C LEU A 593 19.53 38.60 -10.20
N ASN A 594 19.05 39.79 -10.60
CA ASN A 594 19.74 40.66 -11.52
C ASN A 594 21.05 41.20 -10.93
N ALA A 595 21.06 41.54 -9.63
CA ALA A 595 22.28 42.00 -8.96
C ALA A 595 23.32 40.88 -8.88
N ALA A 596 22.90 39.66 -8.57
CA ALA A 596 23.79 38.49 -8.56
C ALA A 596 24.32 38.18 -9.97
N HIS A 597 23.45 38.22 -10.99
CA HIS A 597 23.87 38.01 -12.40
C HIS A 597 24.89 39.03 -12.86
N GLN A 598 24.69 40.33 -12.59
CA GLN A 598 25.65 41.38 -12.92
C GLN A 598 27.01 41.14 -12.24
N GLN A 599 27.01 40.75 -10.97
CA GLN A 599 28.23 40.44 -10.24
C GLN A 599 28.96 39.23 -10.85
N VAL A 600 28.24 38.16 -11.21
CA VAL A 600 28.79 36.96 -11.84
C VAL A 600 29.33 37.26 -13.23
N THR A 601 28.63 38.07 -14.04
CA THR A 601 29.06 38.49 -15.38
C THR A 601 30.37 39.25 -15.29
N ALA A 602 30.53 40.21 -14.36
CA ALA A 602 31.76 40.94 -14.15
C ALA A 602 32.92 40.02 -13.72
N LEU A 603 32.65 39.07 -12.82
CA LEU A 603 33.62 38.09 -12.34
C LEU A 603 34.14 37.21 -13.48
N LEU A 604 33.23 36.58 -14.24
CA LEU A 604 33.55 35.65 -15.32
C LEU A 604 34.24 36.38 -16.51
N THR A 605 33.81 37.59 -16.82
CA THR A 605 34.46 38.41 -17.84
C THR A 605 35.92 38.74 -17.48
N THR A 606 36.18 39.07 -16.20
CA THR A 606 37.53 39.35 -15.71
C THR A 606 38.40 38.10 -15.67
N SER A 607 37.80 36.94 -15.38
CA SER A 607 38.48 35.64 -15.23
C SER A 607 38.29 34.73 -16.44
N LYS A 608 38.07 35.31 -17.64
CA LYS A 608 37.76 34.57 -18.87
C LYS A 608 38.81 33.53 -19.23
N SER A 609 40.09 33.86 -19.08
CA SER A 609 41.19 32.91 -19.35
C SER A 609 41.22 31.72 -18.41
N GLN A 610 40.81 31.90 -17.16
CA GLN A 610 40.67 30.78 -16.19
C GLN A 610 39.48 29.92 -16.53
N LEU A 611 38.37 30.52 -16.99
CA LEU A 611 37.19 29.80 -17.45
C LEU A 611 37.49 28.91 -18.65
N GLU A 612 38.23 29.44 -19.63
CA GLU A 612 38.70 28.72 -20.82
C GLU A 612 39.62 27.55 -20.44
N ALA A 613 40.61 27.80 -19.59
CA ALA A 613 41.55 26.76 -19.14
C ALA A 613 40.84 25.63 -18.38
N LEU A 614 39.85 25.98 -17.56
CA LEU A 614 39.04 24.98 -16.80
C LEU A 614 38.16 24.14 -17.72
N ALA A 615 37.47 24.79 -18.67
CA ALA A 615 36.62 24.10 -19.64
C ALA A 615 37.42 23.17 -20.57
N GLU A 616 38.59 23.59 -21.03
CA GLU A 616 39.49 22.77 -21.84
C GLU A 616 40.03 21.56 -21.07
N ALA A 617 40.39 21.75 -19.80
CA ALA A 617 40.79 20.63 -18.93
C ALA A 617 39.63 19.64 -18.74
N LEU A 618 38.42 20.15 -18.51
CA LEU A 618 37.22 19.33 -18.32
C LEU A 618 36.83 18.57 -19.60
N LEU A 619 36.99 19.17 -20.78
CA LEU A 619 36.79 18.49 -22.06
C LEU A 619 37.76 17.34 -22.30
N ARG A 620 38.98 17.46 -21.79
CA ARG A 620 40.04 16.46 -21.93
C ARG A 620 39.88 15.30 -20.91
N ASP A 621 39.66 15.66 -19.65
CA ASP A 621 39.76 14.72 -18.53
C ASP A 621 38.35 14.24 -18.05
N GLU A 622 37.27 14.81 -18.59
CA GLU A 622 35.85 14.58 -18.31
C GLU A 622 35.43 14.82 -16.86
N THR A 623 36.34 14.71 -15.92
CA THR A 623 36.12 14.89 -14.48
C THR A 623 37.37 15.55 -13.88
N LEU A 624 37.18 16.56 -13.06
CA LEU A 624 38.25 17.25 -12.34
C LEU A 624 37.95 17.25 -10.84
N GLU A 625 38.89 16.80 -10.04
CA GLU A 625 38.84 16.82 -8.58
C GLU A 625 39.46 18.11 -8.00
N SER A 626 39.20 18.41 -6.73
CA SER A 626 39.64 19.61 -6.04
C SER A 626 41.17 19.87 -6.16
N LEU A 627 42.00 18.81 -6.17
CA LEU A 627 43.46 18.94 -6.33
C LEU A 627 43.85 19.45 -7.73
N GLN A 628 43.19 18.92 -8.76
CA GLN A 628 43.43 19.37 -10.15
C GLN A 628 42.93 20.80 -10.34
N LEU A 629 41.79 21.15 -9.74
CA LEU A 629 41.26 22.52 -9.74
C LEU A 629 42.23 23.51 -9.12
N SER A 630 42.84 23.16 -7.97
CA SER A 630 43.85 24.01 -7.32
C SER A 630 45.09 24.22 -8.16
N THR A 631 45.43 23.24 -9.00
CA THR A 631 46.58 23.36 -9.94
C THR A 631 46.27 24.31 -11.10
N ILE A 632 45.04 24.32 -11.60
CA ILE A 632 44.62 25.16 -12.73
C ILE A 632 44.30 26.59 -12.28
N LEU A 633 43.56 26.74 -11.17
CA LEU A 633 42.99 28.01 -10.72
C LEU A 633 43.82 28.70 -9.62
N GLY A 634 44.81 28.01 -9.04
CA GLY A 634 45.50 28.46 -7.85
C GLY A 634 44.70 28.25 -6.55
N PRO A 635 45.13 28.86 -5.44
CA PRO A 635 44.47 28.67 -4.15
C PRO A 635 43.04 29.24 -4.17
N SER A 636 42.08 28.45 -3.62
CA SER A 636 40.69 28.86 -3.53
C SER A 636 40.46 29.98 -2.53
N HIS A 637 39.67 30.99 -2.91
CA HIS A 637 39.21 32.03 -2.00
C HIS A 637 38.15 31.56 -1.01
N SER A 638 37.48 30.46 -1.29
CA SER A 638 36.53 29.82 -0.36
C SER A 638 37.22 29.35 0.94
N ALA A 639 38.52 29.03 0.89
CA ALA A 639 39.31 28.60 2.03
C ALA A 639 39.81 29.74 2.94
N ILE A 640 39.82 30.98 2.48
CA ILE A 640 40.42 32.15 3.17
C ILE A 640 39.43 32.72 4.23
N GLY A 641 38.16 32.34 4.24
CA GLY A 641 37.18 32.81 5.21
C GLY A 641 37.28 32.19 6.64
N LYS A 642 38.39 31.52 6.98
CA LYS A 642 38.68 30.93 8.31
C LYS A 642 39.78 31.74 9.02
N ALA A 643 39.55 33.02 9.31
CA ALA A 643 40.33 33.77 10.29
C ALA A 643 39.39 34.45 11.28
#